data_fd31a5d81f34ac176682faef7b8400ae
#
_entry.id   fd31a5d81f34ac176682faef7b8400ae
#
_cell.length_a   1.000
_cell.length_b   1.000
_cell.length_c   1.000
_cell.angle_alpha   90.00
_cell.angle_beta   90.00
_cell.angle_gamma   90.00
#
_symmetry.space_group_name_H-M   'P 1'
#
loop_
_entity.id
_entity.type
_entity.pdbx_description
1 polymer ?
#
loop_
_entity_poly.entity_id
_entity_poly.type
_entity_poly.pdbx_seq_one_letter_code
_entity_poly.pdbx_strand_id
1 'polypeptide(L)'
;MASVVSLVIVVMGLLSVQFLPVAQFPEITPPVVQIDADYPGASAEVVADSVARPIEVQLPGIDNLVYFDSTSSNDGHVTIKLTFEIGTDPDIAQVQTQNREKLAEPQLPTEVIRQGVSVKKMSPDLVAVIALKSTDKNHDAVFLSNYAILRLVDNLRRVKGVGDAMVFGQQNYSMRIILNPLMMARLSLTPTDIAAIIREQNRDYPAGTIGREPALKGTELTIPVITKGRLTEIKDFEELIVRALPDGSNVRLKDVAQIELGAQSYALEGRWNSSPTTFLLTFLAPGANALDTVRRTRAEMDEMAKNFPAGVSYDIPYDTTKFIEVSINEVVKTLVEAMILVVFVVYVFLQSWRATIIPTVAVPVSLIGTFAGLYALGFSINTITLFGMVLAIGIVVDDAIVVVENVERHMREDRVSPKEAAKRAMNEVTAPVIAIVLVLVSVFVPVGFIGGITGALYKQFAATIAISVTVSGFVALTLSPALCAMVLVPRPEGRGGFWGLFDRIFGRTQHGYTSMVAKMVARPVRVMLVFGVVLLLAYGMFTTLPRSFLPEEDQGYFIVVVQLPDGASKQRTDAVLDRIERFFQGNPAVHSTDALSGQNFVFGTRGPNAATMFVPLHLWDERKQPQSHVQALIGMAYGEFAKIPEALLLAFNAPSLRGVGVVGGFSAQLQDPSGGDFKKFAAVAQEFVERAKKEPAIGQVGTNFRVSAPRLYANVNRERAKALGIPISDIFDTLQAYFGTFYINDFLKFGRIYHVQTEADPHFRSTPQDISKIYVRAQTPQGANMIPLDTVVTSEYQSGPDPVNHFNGYNTALVLGAAKPG
;
A
#
# COMPACT_ATOMS: atom_id res chain seq x y z
N MET A 1 22.64 -17.61 -42.90
CA MET A 1 21.47 -16.76 -42.71
C MET A 1 20.71 -17.13 -41.44
N ALA A 2 20.20 -18.33 -41.25
CA ALA A 2 19.43 -18.74 -40.07
C ALA A 2 20.13 -18.44 -38.74
N SER A 3 21.41 -18.80 -38.59
CA SER A 3 22.21 -18.48 -37.38
C SER A 3 22.38 -16.98 -37.09
N VAL A 4 22.45 -16.16 -38.14
CA VAL A 4 22.54 -14.70 -38.01
C VAL A 4 21.20 -14.14 -37.48
N VAL A 5 20.08 -14.59 -38.05
CA VAL A 5 18.75 -14.15 -37.58
C VAL A 5 18.54 -14.58 -36.12
N SER A 6 18.90 -15.81 -35.76
CA SER A 6 18.80 -16.30 -34.38
C SER A 6 19.69 -15.49 -33.43
N LEU A 7 20.91 -15.10 -33.85
CA LEU A 7 21.78 -14.21 -33.07
C LEU A 7 21.15 -12.83 -32.88
N VAL A 8 20.50 -12.28 -33.92
CA VAL A 8 19.79 -10.99 -33.81
C VAL A 8 18.63 -11.10 -32.79
N ILE A 9 17.87 -12.21 -32.85
CA ILE A 9 16.80 -12.44 -31.84
C ILE A 9 17.36 -12.45 -30.41
N VAL A 10 18.47 -13.17 -30.20
CA VAL A 10 19.14 -13.22 -28.89
C VAL A 10 19.65 -11.83 -28.45
N VAL A 11 20.29 -11.10 -29.34
CA VAL A 11 20.79 -9.75 -29.02
C VAL A 11 19.63 -8.80 -28.68
N MET A 12 18.55 -8.81 -29.46
CA MET A 12 17.35 -8.02 -29.19
C MET A 12 16.72 -8.40 -27.84
N GLY A 13 16.63 -9.71 -27.56
CA GLY A 13 16.10 -10.19 -26.29
C GLY A 13 16.95 -9.76 -25.09
N LEU A 14 18.26 -9.92 -25.17
CA LEU A 14 19.19 -9.52 -24.09
C LEU A 14 19.19 -7.99 -23.84
N LEU A 15 19.11 -7.20 -24.91
CA LEU A 15 18.95 -5.75 -24.76
C LEU A 15 17.62 -5.41 -24.09
N SER A 16 16.53 -6.08 -24.47
CA SER A 16 15.21 -5.84 -23.91
C SER A 16 15.15 -6.13 -22.40
N VAL A 17 15.84 -7.16 -21.92
CA VAL A 17 15.94 -7.47 -20.48
C VAL A 17 16.44 -6.28 -19.66
N GLN A 18 17.35 -5.47 -20.21
CA GLN A 18 17.89 -4.31 -19.49
C GLN A 18 16.88 -3.16 -19.35
N PHE A 19 15.88 -3.10 -20.24
CA PHE A 19 14.88 -2.03 -20.28
C PHE A 19 13.53 -2.46 -19.70
N LEU A 20 13.31 -3.77 -19.53
CA LEU A 20 12.06 -4.28 -18.96
C LEU A 20 11.97 -3.94 -17.47
N PRO A 21 10.85 -3.37 -17.00
CA PRO A 21 10.59 -3.20 -15.58
C PRO A 21 10.57 -4.55 -14.87
N VAL A 22 11.08 -4.61 -13.65
CA VAL A 22 11.00 -5.79 -12.79
C VAL A 22 10.08 -5.48 -11.62
N ALA A 23 9.01 -6.28 -11.48
CA ALA A 23 8.01 -6.16 -10.43
C ALA A 23 7.59 -7.54 -9.93
N GLN A 24 6.86 -7.63 -8.82
CA GLN A 24 6.30 -8.91 -8.34
C GLN A 24 5.15 -9.38 -9.25
N PHE A 25 4.22 -8.49 -9.54
CA PHE A 25 3.04 -8.70 -10.40
C PHE A 25 2.93 -7.60 -11.44
N PRO A 26 2.13 -7.80 -12.50
CA PRO A 26 1.74 -6.72 -13.41
C PRO A 26 1.03 -5.58 -12.67
N GLU A 27 0.93 -4.41 -13.28
CA GLU A 27 0.07 -3.32 -12.78
C GLU A 27 -1.40 -3.74 -12.90
N ILE A 28 -1.96 -4.18 -11.78
CA ILE A 28 -3.34 -4.71 -11.69
C ILE A 28 -4.21 -3.95 -10.71
N THR A 29 -3.61 -3.02 -9.97
CA THR A 29 -4.32 -2.24 -8.96
C THR A 29 -5.00 -1.04 -9.59
N PRO A 30 -6.29 -0.82 -9.30
CA PRO A 30 -6.98 0.39 -9.70
C PRO A 30 -6.25 1.63 -9.15
N PRO A 31 -6.10 2.71 -9.94
CA PRO A 31 -5.58 3.97 -9.42
C PRO A 31 -6.50 4.53 -8.34
N VAL A 32 -5.91 5.08 -7.28
CA VAL A 32 -6.63 5.69 -6.16
C VAL A 32 -6.17 7.13 -5.98
N VAL A 33 -7.13 8.06 -5.85
CA VAL A 33 -6.88 9.42 -5.40
C VAL A 33 -7.47 9.59 -4.01
N GLN A 34 -6.70 10.18 -3.10
CA GLN A 34 -7.11 10.41 -1.73
C GLN A 34 -7.24 11.91 -1.45
N ILE A 35 -8.35 12.28 -0.81
CA ILE A 35 -8.59 13.61 -0.26
C ILE A 35 -8.49 13.48 1.26
N ASP A 36 -7.66 14.31 1.89
CA ASP A 36 -7.53 14.41 3.35
C ASP A 36 -7.86 15.83 3.80
N ALA A 37 -8.64 15.95 4.87
CA ALA A 37 -8.92 17.21 5.53
C ALA A 37 -9.02 17.01 7.05
N ASP A 38 -8.69 18.08 7.79
CA ASP A 38 -8.74 18.09 9.24
C ASP A 38 -9.69 19.18 9.76
N TYR A 39 -10.59 18.81 10.66
CA TYR A 39 -11.45 19.70 11.41
C TYR A 39 -11.26 19.47 12.92
N PRO A 40 -10.20 20.03 13.49
CA PRO A 40 -9.80 19.74 14.88
C PRO A 40 -10.90 20.04 15.90
N GLY A 41 -11.14 19.09 16.78
CA GLY A 41 -12.17 19.17 17.82
C GLY A 41 -13.58 18.80 17.38
N ALA A 42 -13.78 18.52 16.08
CA ALA A 42 -15.06 18.03 15.57
C ALA A 42 -15.22 16.52 15.81
N SER A 43 -16.43 16.08 16.11
CA SER A 43 -16.76 14.65 16.18
C SER A 43 -16.88 14.03 14.76
N ALA A 44 -16.80 12.70 14.67
CA ALA A 44 -16.93 11.96 13.42
C ALA A 44 -18.21 12.33 12.64
N GLU A 45 -19.33 12.52 13.32
CA GLU A 45 -20.60 12.95 12.70
C GLU A 45 -20.50 14.37 12.12
N VAL A 46 -19.94 15.32 12.89
CA VAL A 46 -19.75 16.69 12.44
C VAL A 46 -18.80 16.75 11.24
N VAL A 47 -17.72 15.99 11.27
CA VAL A 47 -16.78 15.89 10.15
C VAL A 47 -17.46 15.29 8.93
N ALA A 48 -18.24 14.22 9.11
CA ALA A 48 -18.96 13.58 8.02
C ALA A 48 -19.97 14.54 7.36
N ASP A 49 -20.75 15.27 8.16
CA ASP A 49 -21.81 16.16 7.63
C ASP A 49 -21.26 17.48 7.08
N SER A 50 -20.23 18.08 7.75
CA SER A 50 -19.76 19.42 7.43
C SER A 50 -18.55 19.44 6.50
N VAL A 51 -17.82 18.34 6.35
CA VAL A 51 -16.62 18.26 5.51
C VAL A 51 -16.74 17.18 4.45
N ALA A 52 -17.01 15.93 4.84
CA ALA A 52 -17.08 14.84 3.87
C ALA A 52 -18.23 15.02 2.88
N ARG A 53 -19.43 15.20 3.37
CA ARG A 53 -20.64 15.30 2.53
C ARG A 53 -20.62 16.43 1.50
N PRO A 54 -20.21 17.69 1.82
CA PRO A 54 -20.03 18.74 0.82
C PRO A 54 -19.06 18.36 -0.30
N ILE A 55 -17.97 17.64 0.01
CA ILE A 55 -17.00 17.18 -0.99
C ILE A 55 -17.62 16.03 -1.79
N GLU A 56 -18.18 15.02 -1.14
CA GLU A 56 -18.76 13.82 -1.76
C GLU A 56 -19.84 14.16 -2.81
N VAL A 57 -20.67 15.17 -2.57
CA VAL A 57 -21.71 15.62 -3.52
C VAL A 57 -21.13 16.13 -4.84
N GLN A 58 -19.89 16.62 -4.84
CA GLN A 58 -19.23 17.13 -6.04
C GLN A 58 -18.50 16.04 -6.85
N LEU A 59 -18.21 14.86 -6.27
CA LEU A 59 -17.40 13.82 -6.89
C LEU A 59 -18.09 13.06 -8.05
N PRO A 60 -19.41 12.80 -8.04
CA PRO A 60 -20.07 12.14 -9.14
C PRO A 60 -19.87 12.86 -10.49
N GLY A 61 -19.60 12.08 -11.54
CA GLY A 61 -19.31 12.62 -12.88
C GLY A 61 -17.82 12.90 -13.14
N ILE A 62 -16.91 12.42 -12.29
CA ILE A 62 -15.49 12.27 -12.63
C ILE A 62 -15.35 11.09 -13.57
N ASP A 63 -14.58 11.25 -14.66
CA ASP A 63 -14.38 10.21 -15.66
C ASP A 63 -13.68 8.98 -15.06
N ASN A 64 -14.15 7.79 -15.42
CA ASN A 64 -13.64 6.49 -14.98
C ASN A 64 -13.67 6.26 -13.45
N LEU A 65 -14.41 7.06 -12.69
CA LEU A 65 -14.62 6.82 -11.27
C LEU A 65 -15.53 5.60 -11.07
N VAL A 66 -15.03 4.58 -10.36
CA VAL A 66 -15.80 3.36 -10.06
C VAL A 66 -16.64 3.55 -8.81
N TYR A 67 -16.00 3.99 -7.73
CA TYR A 67 -16.64 4.33 -6.45
C TYR A 67 -15.74 5.23 -5.63
N PHE A 68 -16.31 5.82 -4.60
CA PHE A 68 -15.56 6.48 -3.53
C PHE A 68 -16.07 6.05 -2.16
N ASP A 69 -15.16 6.04 -1.20
CA ASP A 69 -15.46 5.80 0.21
C ASP A 69 -14.83 6.88 1.08
N SER A 70 -15.51 7.23 2.15
CA SER A 70 -14.99 8.17 3.13
C SER A 70 -15.04 7.60 4.55
N THR A 71 -14.07 8.01 5.35
CA THR A 71 -13.98 7.69 6.77
C THR A 71 -13.74 8.96 7.56
N SER A 72 -14.68 9.30 8.43
CA SER A 72 -14.61 10.43 9.35
C SER A 72 -14.41 9.92 10.77
N SER A 73 -13.43 10.46 11.49
CA SER A 73 -13.00 9.99 12.82
C SER A 73 -13.19 11.07 13.88
N ASN A 74 -13.29 10.67 15.16
CA ASN A 74 -13.50 11.58 16.28
C ASN A 74 -12.25 12.45 16.63
N ASP A 75 -11.13 12.23 15.97
CA ASP A 75 -9.96 13.13 16.01
C ASP A 75 -10.10 14.34 15.09
N GLY A 76 -11.23 14.46 14.38
CA GLY A 76 -11.50 15.54 13.44
C GLY A 76 -10.97 15.29 12.02
N HIS A 77 -10.39 14.12 11.74
CA HIS A 77 -9.84 13.78 10.43
C HIS A 77 -10.86 13.12 9.52
N VAL A 78 -10.81 13.47 8.23
CA VAL A 78 -11.54 12.77 7.17
C VAL A 78 -10.60 12.36 6.05
N THR A 79 -10.77 11.13 5.60
CA THR A 79 -10.13 10.60 4.39
C THR A 79 -11.22 10.18 3.42
N ILE A 80 -11.16 10.69 2.17
CA ILE A 80 -12.04 10.25 1.07
C ILE A 80 -11.15 9.62 0.00
N LYS A 81 -11.41 8.36 -0.34
CA LYS A 81 -10.68 7.60 -1.35
C LYS A 81 -11.55 7.43 -2.59
N LEU A 82 -11.02 7.79 -3.74
CA LEU A 82 -11.65 7.65 -5.04
C LEU A 82 -10.92 6.54 -5.80
N THR A 83 -11.62 5.48 -6.15
CA THR A 83 -11.09 4.33 -6.90
C THR A 83 -11.53 4.44 -8.36
N PHE A 84 -10.57 4.39 -9.28
CA PHE A 84 -10.77 4.55 -10.70
C PHE A 84 -10.64 3.20 -11.45
N GLU A 85 -11.12 3.16 -12.68
CA GLU A 85 -10.94 1.99 -13.55
C GLU A 85 -9.45 1.70 -13.81
N ILE A 86 -9.11 0.42 -13.93
CA ILE A 86 -7.74 -0.02 -14.24
C ILE A 86 -7.31 0.56 -15.59
N GLY A 87 -6.14 1.22 -15.63
CA GLY A 87 -5.62 1.87 -16.83
C GLY A 87 -5.95 3.36 -16.92
N THR A 88 -6.68 3.92 -15.95
CA THR A 88 -6.87 5.38 -15.84
C THR A 88 -5.56 6.05 -15.47
N ASP A 89 -5.23 7.17 -16.11
CA ASP A 89 -4.06 7.98 -15.77
C ASP A 89 -4.23 8.63 -14.39
N PRO A 90 -3.36 8.32 -13.40
CA PRO A 90 -3.50 8.83 -12.05
C PRO A 90 -3.32 10.36 -11.94
N ASP A 91 -2.56 10.98 -12.85
CA ASP A 91 -2.33 12.42 -12.84
C ASP A 91 -3.58 13.16 -13.31
N ILE A 92 -4.25 12.65 -14.35
CA ILE A 92 -5.53 13.19 -14.83
C ILE A 92 -6.62 12.98 -13.76
N ALA A 93 -6.69 11.80 -13.16
CA ALA A 93 -7.62 11.50 -12.08
C ALA A 93 -7.46 12.47 -10.89
N GLN A 94 -6.19 12.76 -10.48
CA GLN A 94 -5.92 13.73 -9.43
C GLN A 94 -6.37 15.14 -9.79
N VAL A 95 -6.09 15.61 -11.01
CA VAL A 95 -6.51 16.95 -11.49
C VAL A 95 -8.02 17.07 -11.51
N GLN A 96 -8.73 16.08 -12.02
CA GLN A 96 -10.21 16.08 -12.04
C GLN A 96 -10.77 16.07 -10.62
N THR A 97 -10.22 15.27 -9.72
CA THR A 97 -10.62 15.21 -8.31
C THR A 97 -10.40 16.57 -7.63
N GLN A 98 -9.25 17.20 -7.83
CA GLN A 98 -8.94 18.51 -7.27
C GLN A 98 -9.87 19.61 -7.80
N ASN A 99 -10.23 19.55 -9.08
CA ASN A 99 -11.20 20.48 -9.65
C ASN A 99 -12.58 20.33 -9.00
N ARG A 100 -13.01 19.11 -8.70
CA ARG A 100 -14.28 18.84 -8.02
C ARG A 100 -14.25 19.25 -6.55
N GLU A 101 -13.16 18.97 -5.86
CA GLU A 101 -12.96 19.39 -4.45
C GLU A 101 -13.07 20.92 -4.32
N LYS A 102 -12.47 21.67 -5.23
CA LYS A 102 -12.56 23.15 -5.24
C LYS A 102 -13.99 23.69 -5.34
N LEU A 103 -14.92 22.94 -5.91
CA LEU A 103 -16.34 23.34 -5.93
C LEU A 103 -17.01 23.21 -4.55
N ALA A 104 -16.49 22.32 -3.70
CA ALA A 104 -16.97 22.15 -2.33
C ALA A 104 -16.41 23.20 -1.36
N GLU A 105 -15.24 23.76 -1.63
CA GLU A 105 -14.49 24.65 -0.73
C GLU A 105 -15.34 25.81 -0.12
N PRO A 106 -16.23 26.49 -0.88
CA PRO A 106 -17.08 27.55 -0.30
C PRO A 106 -18.09 27.07 0.75
N GLN A 107 -18.36 25.76 0.81
CA GLN A 107 -19.30 25.15 1.75
C GLN A 107 -18.60 24.58 2.99
N LEU A 108 -17.26 24.50 2.96
CA LEU A 108 -16.47 23.95 4.06
C LEU A 108 -16.34 24.95 5.21
N PRO A 109 -16.22 24.47 6.46
CA PRO A 109 -15.89 25.30 7.62
C PRO A 109 -14.59 26.09 7.41
N THR A 110 -14.55 27.33 7.89
CA THR A 110 -13.37 28.21 7.74
C THR A 110 -12.10 27.59 8.31
N GLU A 111 -12.22 26.81 9.40
CA GLU A 111 -11.11 26.12 10.06
C GLU A 111 -10.50 25.05 9.13
N VAL A 112 -11.33 24.30 8.41
CA VAL A 112 -10.90 23.30 7.41
C VAL A 112 -10.18 23.97 6.24
N ILE A 113 -10.75 25.08 5.72
CA ILE A 113 -10.13 25.84 4.62
C ILE A 113 -8.75 26.39 5.04
N ARG A 114 -8.62 26.87 6.28
CA ARG A 114 -7.35 27.40 6.81
C ARG A 114 -6.30 26.29 7.00
N GLN A 115 -6.70 25.09 7.38
CA GLN A 115 -5.79 23.93 7.48
C GLN A 115 -5.39 23.41 6.08
N GLY A 116 -6.29 23.57 5.12
CA GLY A 116 -6.13 23.12 3.74
C GLY A 116 -6.66 21.71 3.54
N VAL A 117 -7.20 21.48 2.34
CA VAL A 117 -7.62 20.17 1.86
C VAL A 117 -6.53 19.62 0.95
N SER A 118 -6.11 18.40 1.20
CA SER A 118 -5.02 17.74 0.45
C SER A 118 -5.60 16.73 -0.53
N VAL A 119 -5.31 16.85 -1.83
CA VAL A 119 -5.69 15.88 -2.87
C VAL A 119 -4.42 15.26 -3.44
N LYS A 120 -4.27 13.95 -3.28
CA LYS A 120 -3.06 13.22 -3.68
C LYS A 120 -3.41 11.91 -4.38
N LYS A 121 -2.69 11.59 -5.45
CA LYS A 121 -2.68 10.23 -5.98
C LYS A 121 -1.96 9.30 -5.00
N MET A 122 -2.53 8.15 -4.76
CA MET A 122 -1.91 7.10 -3.96
C MET A 122 -1.21 6.12 -4.89
N SER A 123 0.09 5.94 -4.72
CA SER A 123 0.77 4.83 -5.37
C SER A 123 0.51 3.56 -4.55
N PRO A 124 -0.01 2.49 -5.14
CA PRO A 124 -0.22 1.23 -4.43
C PRO A 124 1.10 0.50 -4.17
N ASP A 125 2.16 0.83 -4.90
CA ASP A 125 3.41 0.09 -4.91
C ASP A 125 4.39 0.64 -3.88
N LEU A 126 4.13 0.34 -2.61
CA LEU A 126 5.10 0.56 -1.53
C LEU A 126 6.30 -0.38 -1.73
N VAL A 127 7.50 0.18 -1.93
CA VAL A 127 8.71 -0.61 -2.19
C VAL A 127 9.61 -0.78 -0.98
N ALA A 128 9.68 0.21 -0.11
CA ALA A 128 10.43 0.09 1.14
C ALA A 128 9.83 0.96 2.25
N VAL A 129 9.95 0.48 3.48
CA VAL A 129 9.71 1.23 4.71
C VAL A 129 11.06 1.40 5.40
N ILE A 130 11.43 2.64 5.70
CA ILE A 130 12.67 3.01 6.36
C ILE A 130 12.30 3.52 7.76
N ALA A 131 12.81 2.86 8.79
CA ALA A 131 12.63 3.27 10.19
C ALA A 131 13.82 4.11 10.63
N LEU A 132 13.58 5.33 11.09
CA LEU A 132 14.57 6.18 11.76
C LEU A 132 14.50 5.93 13.24
N LYS A 133 15.64 5.65 13.85
CA LYS A 133 15.77 5.35 15.27
C LYS A 133 16.89 6.17 15.92
N SER A 134 16.77 6.44 17.20
CA SER A 134 17.83 7.10 17.96
C SER A 134 18.12 6.40 19.27
N THR A 135 19.38 6.42 19.67
CA THR A 135 19.84 6.01 21.00
C THR A 135 19.87 7.19 21.99
N ASP A 136 19.73 8.42 21.50
CA ASP A 136 19.65 9.62 22.34
C ASP A 136 18.19 9.86 22.74
N LYS A 137 17.94 9.94 24.04
CA LYS A 137 16.61 10.19 24.62
C LYS A 137 16.04 11.58 24.29
N ASN A 138 16.89 12.52 23.86
CA ASN A 138 16.46 13.85 23.44
C ASN A 138 15.89 13.86 22.02
N HIS A 139 16.10 12.78 21.24
CA HIS A 139 15.57 12.62 19.92
C HIS A 139 14.26 11.81 19.97
N ASP A 140 13.18 12.48 20.29
CA ASP A 140 11.84 11.91 20.33
C ASP A 140 11.26 11.69 18.92
N ALA A 141 10.06 11.13 18.82
CA ALA A 141 9.38 10.90 17.55
C ALA A 141 9.14 12.21 16.77
N VAL A 142 8.91 13.33 17.48
CA VAL A 142 8.71 14.66 16.84
C VAL A 142 9.99 15.12 16.17
N PHE A 143 11.12 15.01 16.84
CA PHE A 143 12.43 15.33 16.28
C PHE A 143 12.73 14.46 15.05
N LEU A 144 12.59 13.13 15.17
CA LEU A 144 12.86 12.20 14.07
C LEU A 144 11.97 12.46 12.86
N SER A 145 10.67 12.75 13.09
CA SER A 145 9.71 13.08 12.05
C SER A 145 10.10 14.35 11.29
N ASN A 146 10.41 15.41 12.01
CA ASN A 146 10.82 16.66 11.37
C ASN A 146 12.19 16.56 10.70
N TYR A 147 13.14 15.82 11.28
CA TYR A 147 14.42 15.54 10.63
C TYR A 147 14.22 14.82 9.30
N ALA A 148 13.35 13.79 9.28
CA ALA A 148 12.99 13.07 8.06
C ALA A 148 12.40 14.00 6.99
N ILE A 149 11.42 14.84 7.37
CA ILE A 149 10.75 15.76 6.46
C ILE A 149 11.72 16.82 5.90
N LEU A 150 12.59 17.34 6.74
CA LEU A 150 13.51 18.44 6.37
C LEU A 150 14.71 17.98 5.56
N ARG A 151 15.20 16.76 5.78
CA ARG A 151 16.49 16.31 5.26
C ARG A 151 16.43 15.11 4.33
N LEU A 152 15.43 14.21 4.50
CA LEU A 152 15.43 12.92 3.82
C LEU A 152 14.36 12.83 2.71
N VAL A 153 13.14 13.24 2.97
CA VAL A 153 12.00 13.05 2.04
C VAL A 153 12.27 13.63 0.66
N ASP A 154 12.74 14.89 0.59
CA ASP A 154 12.96 15.56 -0.69
C ASP A 154 14.13 14.94 -1.50
N ASN A 155 15.12 14.37 -0.82
CA ASN A 155 16.22 13.64 -1.46
C ASN A 155 15.74 12.29 -1.98
N LEU A 156 14.96 11.56 -1.17
CA LEU A 156 14.37 10.29 -1.59
C LEU A 156 13.44 10.44 -2.81
N ARG A 157 12.65 11.52 -2.87
CA ARG A 157 11.79 11.82 -4.03
C ARG A 157 12.58 12.07 -5.32
N ARG A 158 13.83 12.48 -5.22
CA ARG A 158 14.71 12.71 -6.39
C ARG A 158 15.40 11.44 -6.88
N VAL A 159 15.34 10.36 -6.12
CA VAL A 159 15.92 9.07 -6.53
C VAL A 159 15.16 8.56 -7.75
N LYS A 160 15.90 8.25 -8.82
CA LYS A 160 15.28 7.74 -10.05
C LYS A 160 14.54 6.43 -9.79
N GLY A 161 13.26 6.40 -10.13
CA GLY A 161 12.34 5.28 -9.92
C GLY A 161 11.45 5.41 -8.69
N VAL A 162 11.73 6.35 -7.77
CA VAL A 162 10.82 6.70 -6.69
C VAL A 162 9.71 7.60 -7.24
N GLY A 163 8.47 7.20 -7.06
CA GLY A 163 7.28 7.95 -7.44
C GLY A 163 6.85 8.94 -6.36
N ASP A 164 6.96 8.54 -5.10
CA ASP A 164 6.77 9.42 -3.93
C ASP A 164 7.54 8.87 -2.72
N ALA A 165 7.81 9.77 -1.78
CA ALA A 165 8.34 9.45 -0.45
C ALA A 165 7.62 10.31 0.58
N MET A 166 7.16 9.70 1.66
CA MET A 166 6.43 10.41 2.73
C MET A 166 6.82 9.89 4.11
N VAL A 167 6.66 10.74 5.10
CA VAL A 167 6.72 10.34 6.51
C VAL A 167 5.35 9.82 6.92
N PHE A 168 5.33 8.62 7.47
CA PHE A 168 4.13 8.00 7.96
C PHE A 168 3.99 8.20 9.48
N GLY A 169 2.79 8.59 9.95
CA GLY A 169 2.63 9.07 11.31
C GLY A 169 3.32 10.42 11.52
N GLN A 170 3.26 11.30 10.52
CA GLN A 170 3.94 12.59 10.52
C GLN A 170 3.56 13.44 11.73
N GLN A 171 4.56 13.86 12.48
CA GLN A 171 4.44 14.77 13.61
C GLN A 171 5.17 16.09 13.30
N ASN A 172 4.50 16.99 12.56
CA ASN A 172 5.06 18.30 12.26
C ASN A 172 5.29 19.10 13.54
N TYR A 173 6.31 19.95 13.58
CA TYR A 173 6.45 20.94 14.64
C TYR A 173 5.25 21.87 14.70
N SER A 174 4.93 22.30 15.90
CA SER A 174 3.95 23.34 16.17
C SER A 174 4.41 24.14 17.39
N MET A 175 4.18 25.45 17.35
CA MET A 175 4.32 26.29 18.54
C MET A 175 3.05 26.13 19.37
N ARG A 176 3.15 25.40 20.47
CA ARG A 176 2.03 25.06 21.36
C ARG A 176 1.97 26.04 22.48
N ILE A 177 0.86 26.75 22.61
CA ILE A 177 0.55 27.69 23.68
C ILE A 177 -0.39 26.99 24.64
N ILE A 178 0.17 26.47 25.74
CA ILE A 178 -0.55 25.71 26.76
C ILE A 178 -1.11 26.67 27.78
N LEU A 179 -2.40 26.97 27.69
CA LEU A 179 -3.07 27.98 28.50
C LEU A 179 -3.35 27.48 29.92
N ASN A 180 -3.18 28.41 30.89
CA ASN A 180 -3.63 28.21 32.28
C ASN A 180 -4.96 28.95 32.52
N PRO A 181 -6.12 28.23 32.54
CA PRO A 181 -7.43 28.87 32.64
C PRO A 181 -7.62 29.72 33.88
N LEU A 182 -7.04 29.34 35.04
CA LEU A 182 -7.18 30.09 36.29
C LEU A 182 -6.40 31.42 36.28
N MET A 183 -5.20 31.40 35.69
CA MET A 183 -4.40 32.65 35.56
C MET A 183 -5.08 33.58 34.56
N MET A 184 -5.61 33.06 33.47
CA MET A 184 -6.37 33.83 32.48
C MET A 184 -7.62 34.44 33.09
N ALA A 185 -8.39 33.69 33.89
CA ALA A 185 -9.58 34.20 34.56
C ALA A 185 -9.25 35.36 35.53
N ARG A 186 -8.17 35.22 36.32
CA ARG A 186 -7.70 36.28 37.22
C ARG A 186 -7.37 37.57 36.48
N LEU A 187 -6.86 37.48 35.29
CA LEU A 187 -6.49 38.61 34.44
C LEU A 187 -7.61 39.04 33.49
N SER A 188 -8.81 38.41 33.57
CA SER A 188 -9.96 38.66 32.70
C SER A 188 -9.59 38.48 31.21
N LEU A 189 -8.79 37.44 30.88
CA LEU A 189 -8.36 37.09 29.55
C LEU A 189 -9.13 35.88 29.06
N THR A 190 -9.41 35.83 27.75
CA THR A 190 -10.04 34.71 27.04
C THR A 190 -9.06 34.10 26.02
N PRO A 191 -9.23 32.86 25.59
CA PRO A 191 -8.43 32.29 24.52
C PRO A 191 -8.47 33.09 23.20
N THR A 192 -9.61 33.71 22.91
CA THR A 192 -9.78 34.60 21.74
C THR A 192 -8.95 35.87 21.84
N ASP A 193 -8.78 36.45 23.07
CA ASP A 193 -7.87 37.58 23.27
C ASP A 193 -6.42 37.16 22.99
N ILE A 194 -5.98 36.02 23.52
CA ILE A 194 -4.63 35.50 23.27
C ILE A 194 -4.43 35.27 21.75
N ALA A 195 -5.40 34.66 21.08
CA ALA A 195 -5.32 34.45 19.65
C ALA A 195 -5.26 35.75 18.83
N ALA A 196 -6.03 36.78 19.24
CA ALA A 196 -5.99 38.08 18.58
C ALA A 196 -4.61 38.76 18.75
N ILE A 197 -4.06 38.74 19.98
CA ILE A 197 -2.76 39.29 20.31
C ILE A 197 -1.62 38.62 19.55
N ILE A 198 -1.66 37.29 19.48
CA ILE A 198 -0.67 36.53 18.68
C ILE A 198 -0.79 36.84 17.21
N ARG A 199 -2.01 36.93 16.65
CA ARG A 199 -2.23 37.33 15.25
C ARG A 199 -1.75 38.74 14.95
N GLU A 200 -1.85 39.66 15.89
CA GLU A 200 -1.35 41.04 15.79
C GLU A 200 0.17 41.07 15.77
N GLN A 201 0.83 40.42 16.76
CA GLN A 201 2.27 40.58 17.01
C GLN A 201 3.13 39.55 16.24
N ASN A 202 2.54 38.43 15.78
CA ASN A 202 3.22 37.41 14.99
C ASN A 202 2.73 37.47 13.52
N ARG A 203 3.12 38.54 12.83
CA ARG A 203 2.75 38.76 11.43
C ARG A 203 3.83 39.55 10.68
N ASP A 204 3.96 39.29 9.39
CA ASP A 204 4.80 40.09 8.51
C ASP A 204 4.07 41.38 8.12
N TYR A 205 4.68 42.53 8.44
CA TYR A 205 4.17 43.83 8.08
C TYR A 205 5.06 44.45 7.01
N PRO A 206 4.65 44.52 5.73
CA PRO A 206 5.40 45.20 4.70
C PRO A 206 5.33 46.71 4.95
N ALA A 207 6.46 47.33 5.34
CA ALA A 207 6.54 48.72 5.72
C ALA A 207 6.80 49.67 4.54
N GLY A 208 7.10 49.13 3.35
CA GLY A 208 7.32 49.90 2.13
C GLY A 208 8.78 50.35 1.96
N THR A 209 8.95 51.47 1.27
CA THR A 209 10.27 51.95 0.84
C THR A 209 10.31 53.48 0.93
N ILE A 210 11.32 54.02 1.60
CA ILE A 210 11.61 55.47 1.61
C ILE A 210 12.22 55.85 0.28
N GLY A 211 11.80 57.01 -0.30
CA GLY A 211 12.25 57.44 -1.59
C GLY A 211 11.62 56.74 -2.81
N ARG A 212 10.47 56.02 -2.60
CA ARG A 212 9.72 55.38 -3.67
C ARG A 212 9.01 56.39 -4.55
N GLU A 213 9.00 56.15 -5.85
CA GLU A 213 8.26 56.97 -6.81
C GLU A 213 6.72 56.92 -6.58
N PRO A 214 6.04 58.09 -6.75
CA PRO A 214 6.57 59.40 -7.13
C PRO A 214 7.36 60.06 -5.98
N ALA A 215 8.60 60.46 -6.23
CA ALA A 215 9.51 61.02 -5.25
C ALA A 215 9.84 62.50 -5.54
N LEU A 216 10.37 63.23 -4.57
CA LEU A 216 10.84 64.61 -4.77
C LEU A 216 12.03 64.67 -5.76
N LYS A 217 12.11 65.71 -6.55
CA LYS A 217 13.29 65.91 -7.40
C LYS A 217 14.55 66.00 -6.54
N GLY A 218 15.54 65.14 -6.86
CA GLY A 218 16.79 65.07 -6.13
C GLY A 218 16.83 63.95 -5.05
N THR A 219 15.85 63.08 -5.00
CA THR A 219 15.90 61.84 -4.17
C THR A 219 16.95 60.92 -4.76
N GLU A 220 18.04 60.73 -4.03
CA GLU A 220 19.20 59.94 -4.47
C GLU A 220 19.11 58.44 -4.05
N LEU A 221 18.35 58.13 -3.02
CA LEU A 221 18.31 56.79 -2.43
C LEU A 221 16.90 56.26 -2.30
N THR A 222 16.72 54.98 -2.63
CA THR A 222 15.52 54.21 -2.35
C THR A 222 15.87 53.12 -1.33
N ILE A 223 15.34 53.23 -0.10
CA ILE A 223 15.69 52.37 1.03
C ILE A 223 14.45 51.58 1.48
N PRO A 224 14.45 50.23 1.37
CA PRO A 224 13.36 49.43 1.94
C PRO A 224 13.35 49.54 3.46
N VAL A 225 12.14 49.66 4.01
CA VAL A 225 11.94 49.64 5.47
C VAL A 225 11.66 48.19 5.89
N ILE A 226 12.52 47.66 6.73
CA ILE A 226 12.39 46.30 7.25
C ILE A 226 11.84 46.36 8.68
N THR A 227 10.83 45.56 8.96
CA THR A 227 10.24 45.35 10.27
C THR A 227 10.60 43.95 10.79
N LYS A 228 10.53 43.73 12.14
CA LYS A 228 10.61 42.40 12.69
C LYS A 228 9.38 41.62 12.17
N GLY A 229 9.61 40.57 11.39
CA GLY A 229 8.58 39.70 10.84
C GLY A 229 8.00 38.72 11.87
N ARG A 230 7.55 37.56 11.38
CA ARG A 230 7.03 36.48 12.22
C ARG A 230 8.06 36.02 13.24
N LEU A 231 7.55 35.64 14.40
CA LEU A 231 8.37 35.11 15.50
C LEU A 231 8.87 33.72 15.15
N THR A 232 10.07 33.37 15.63
CA THR A 232 10.72 32.09 15.29
C THR A 232 11.11 31.27 16.51
N GLU A 233 11.38 31.91 17.65
CA GLU A 233 11.88 31.27 18.86
C GLU A 233 10.84 31.26 19.97
N ILE A 234 10.88 30.23 20.83
CA ILE A 234 10.00 30.11 22.00
C ILE A 234 10.02 31.39 22.83
N LYS A 235 11.22 31.96 23.06
CA LYS A 235 11.40 33.21 23.84
C LYS A 235 10.67 34.39 23.22
N ASP A 236 10.58 34.47 21.88
CA ASP A 236 9.85 35.57 21.24
C ASP A 236 8.36 35.49 21.55
N PHE A 237 7.79 34.28 21.62
CA PHE A 237 6.39 34.09 22.03
C PHE A 237 6.19 34.32 23.54
N GLU A 238 7.11 33.87 24.41
CA GLU A 238 7.06 34.09 25.84
C GLU A 238 6.98 35.58 26.20
N GLU A 239 7.70 36.43 25.47
CA GLU A 239 7.82 37.87 25.72
C GLU A 239 6.69 38.70 25.05
N LEU A 240 5.73 38.07 24.32
CA LEU A 240 4.57 38.77 23.76
C LEU A 240 3.78 39.48 24.86
N ILE A 241 3.50 40.76 24.64
CA ILE A 241 2.73 41.58 25.58
C ILE A 241 1.25 41.26 25.39
N VAL A 242 0.65 40.62 26.39
CA VAL A 242 -0.78 40.28 26.41
C VAL A 242 -1.62 41.47 26.89
N ARG A 243 -1.11 42.22 27.88
CA ARG A 243 -1.77 43.41 28.41
C ARG A 243 -0.77 44.35 29.02
N ALA A 244 -0.87 45.65 28.74
CA ALA A 244 -0.19 46.69 29.48
C ALA A 244 -1.09 47.18 30.60
N LEU A 245 -0.57 47.28 31.82
CA LEU A 245 -1.28 47.74 33.00
C LEU A 245 -1.05 49.26 33.20
N PRO A 246 -1.99 49.97 33.89
CA PRO A 246 -1.86 51.41 34.10
C PRO A 246 -0.62 51.82 34.91
N ASP A 247 -0.05 50.92 35.68
CA ASP A 247 1.17 51.14 36.48
C ASP A 247 2.47 51.00 35.67
N GLY A 248 2.36 50.74 34.34
CA GLY A 248 3.49 50.52 33.43
C GLY A 248 4.02 49.11 33.42
N SER A 249 3.49 48.19 34.20
CA SER A 249 3.85 46.78 34.13
C SER A 249 3.14 46.09 32.99
N ASN A 250 3.72 45.02 32.44
CA ASN A 250 3.19 44.28 31.34
C ASN A 250 2.93 42.82 31.71
N VAL A 251 1.74 42.34 31.44
CA VAL A 251 1.43 40.91 31.45
C VAL A 251 1.94 40.31 30.13
N ARG A 252 2.80 39.32 30.21
CA ARG A 252 3.36 38.62 29.07
C ARG A 252 2.70 37.26 28.86
N LEU A 253 2.87 36.69 27.68
CA LEU A 253 2.25 35.39 27.37
C LEU A 253 2.72 34.27 28.30
N LYS A 254 4.00 34.29 28.73
CA LYS A 254 4.55 33.35 29.71
C LYS A 254 3.88 33.40 31.09
N ASP A 255 3.20 34.49 31.45
CA ASP A 255 2.52 34.64 32.73
C ASP A 255 1.17 33.91 32.76
N VAL A 256 0.61 33.55 31.57
CA VAL A 256 -0.70 32.93 31.42
C VAL A 256 -0.66 31.60 30.66
N ALA A 257 0.48 31.27 30.07
CA ALA A 257 0.66 30.05 29.26
C ALA A 257 2.09 29.53 29.40
N GLN A 258 2.24 28.21 29.21
CA GLN A 258 3.51 27.56 28.91
C GLN A 258 3.65 27.48 27.38
N ILE A 259 4.82 27.82 26.85
CA ILE A 259 5.10 27.79 25.44
C ILE A 259 6.13 26.69 25.15
N GLU A 260 5.81 25.80 24.21
CA GLU A 260 6.72 24.73 23.81
C GLU A 260 6.70 24.49 22.29
N LEU A 261 7.81 24.00 21.78
CA LEU A 261 7.88 23.47 20.43
C LEU A 261 7.60 21.97 20.48
N GLY A 262 6.37 21.59 20.19
CA GLY A 262 5.90 20.20 20.22
C GLY A 262 5.36 19.72 18.87
N ALA A 263 4.61 18.62 18.87
CA ALA A 263 3.94 18.15 17.68
C ALA A 263 2.62 18.90 17.42
N GLN A 264 2.29 19.09 16.16
CA GLN A 264 0.96 19.58 15.74
C GLN A 264 -0.14 18.61 16.20
N SER A 265 0.11 17.29 16.09
CA SER A 265 -0.76 16.23 16.58
C SER A 265 0.06 15.08 17.14
N TYR A 266 -0.41 14.48 18.24
CA TYR A 266 0.13 13.26 18.84
C TYR A 266 -0.78 12.05 18.59
N ALA A 267 -1.74 12.17 17.67
CA ALA A 267 -2.72 11.12 17.38
C ALA A 267 -2.06 9.84 16.82
N LEU A 268 -0.99 10.01 16.03
CA LEU A 268 -0.25 8.91 15.44
C LEU A 268 1.18 8.89 15.96
N GLU A 269 1.67 7.71 16.30
CA GLU A 269 3.06 7.52 16.75
C GLU A 269 3.62 6.20 16.20
N GLY A 270 4.79 6.30 15.55
CA GLY A 270 5.55 5.15 15.10
C GLY A 270 6.40 4.56 16.23
N ARG A 271 6.47 3.23 16.29
CA ARG A 271 7.28 2.47 17.26
C ARG A 271 8.06 1.38 16.53
N TRP A 272 9.34 1.28 16.80
CA TRP A 272 10.21 0.24 16.30
C TRP A 272 10.85 -0.48 17.50
N ASN A 273 10.53 -1.76 17.66
CA ASN A 273 11.00 -2.56 18.81
C ASN A 273 10.79 -1.84 20.15
N SER A 274 9.57 -1.38 20.39
CA SER A 274 9.13 -0.66 21.60
C SER A 274 9.76 0.74 21.80
N SER A 275 10.54 1.23 20.83
CA SER A 275 11.14 2.56 20.87
C SER A 275 10.44 3.52 19.94
N PRO A 276 10.26 4.80 20.29
CA PRO A 276 9.71 5.80 19.38
C PRO A 276 10.52 5.88 18.09
N THR A 277 9.84 5.93 16.97
CA THR A 277 10.45 5.97 15.64
C THR A 277 9.62 6.79 14.66
N THR A 278 10.21 7.06 13.51
CA THR A 278 9.52 7.63 12.36
C THR A 278 9.73 6.73 11.16
N PHE A 279 8.65 6.39 10.48
CA PHE A 279 8.69 5.60 9.27
C PHE A 279 8.65 6.48 8.02
N LEU A 280 9.62 6.29 7.11
CA LEU A 280 9.56 6.85 5.77
C LEU A 280 9.10 5.75 4.81
N LEU A 281 8.04 6.02 4.10
CA LEU A 281 7.51 5.16 3.05
C LEU A 281 8.03 5.63 1.71
N THR A 282 8.53 4.71 0.89
CA THR A 282 8.95 4.99 -0.49
C THR A 282 8.11 4.18 -1.45
N PHE A 283 7.58 4.85 -2.46
CA PHE A 283 6.68 4.27 -3.45
C PHE A 283 7.34 4.24 -4.82
N LEU A 284 7.01 3.21 -5.60
CA LEU A 284 7.51 3.05 -6.96
C LEU A 284 6.83 4.03 -7.91
N ALA A 285 7.59 4.61 -8.83
CA ALA A 285 7.02 5.29 -9.97
C ALA A 285 6.44 4.28 -10.97
N PRO A 286 5.33 4.58 -11.66
CA PRO A 286 4.76 3.70 -12.68
C PRO A 286 5.82 3.27 -13.70
N GLY A 287 5.87 1.98 -14.01
CA GLY A 287 6.82 1.41 -14.97
C GLY A 287 8.30 1.40 -14.53
N ALA A 288 8.62 1.77 -13.29
CA ALA A 288 10.00 1.72 -12.79
C ALA A 288 10.40 0.30 -12.37
N ASN A 289 11.72 0.06 -12.33
CA ASN A 289 12.27 -1.21 -11.84
C ASN A 289 12.41 -1.18 -10.32
N ALA A 290 11.65 -2.02 -9.62
CA ALA A 290 11.63 -2.05 -8.16
C ALA A 290 13.00 -2.37 -7.54
N LEU A 291 13.73 -3.37 -8.08
CA LEU A 291 15.06 -3.78 -7.59
C LEU A 291 16.07 -2.63 -7.68
N ASP A 292 16.12 -1.96 -8.82
CA ASP A 292 17.03 -0.82 -9.03
C ASP A 292 16.65 0.38 -8.16
N THR A 293 15.35 0.64 -8.02
CA THR A 293 14.85 1.74 -7.21
C THR A 293 15.24 1.58 -5.75
N VAL A 294 15.00 0.42 -5.15
CA VAL A 294 15.38 0.18 -3.74
C VAL A 294 16.88 0.19 -3.55
N ARG A 295 17.65 -0.37 -4.49
CA ARG A 295 19.13 -0.33 -4.43
C ARG A 295 19.63 1.12 -4.40
N ARG A 296 19.07 2.00 -5.25
CA ARG A 296 19.40 3.43 -5.28
C ARG A 296 18.92 4.17 -4.03
N THR A 297 17.72 3.84 -3.55
CA THR A 297 17.16 4.37 -2.30
C THR A 297 18.07 4.05 -1.12
N ARG A 298 18.55 2.81 -1.03
CA ARG A 298 19.51 2.37 0.01
C ARG A 298 20.83 3.13 -0.10
N ALA A 299 21.39 3.25 -1.30
CA ALA A 299 22.62 3.97 -1.53
C ALA A 299 22.50 5.46 -1.15
N GLU A 300 21.36 6.10 -1.47
CA GLU A 300 21.08 7.48 -1.07
C GLU A 300 20.93 7.60 0.45
N MET A 301 20.28 6.65 1.10
CA MET A 301 20.17 6.60 2.57
C MET A 301 21.53 6.42 3.23
N ASP A 302 22.40 5.56 2.69
CA ASP A 302 23.77 5.37 3.20
C ASP A 302 24.60 6.66 3.09
N GLU A 303 24.43 7.42 1.99
CA GLU A 303 25.10 8.71 1.83
C GLU A 303 24.57 9.75 2.81
N MET A 304 23.25 9.84 2.95
CA MET A 304 22.62 10.76 3.91
C MET A 304 22.97 10.39 5.36
N ALA A 305 23.11 9.10 5.67
CA ALA A 305 23.41 8.62 7.01
C ALA A 305 24.78 9.10 7.54
N LYS A 306 25.70 9.43 6.68
CA LYS A 306 27.00 10.02 7.07
C LYS A 306 26.85 11.38 7.78
N ASN A 307 25.73 12.06 7.53
CA ASN A 307 25.41 13.37 8.08
C ASN A 307 24.31 13.32 9.16
N PHE A 308 23.97 12.14 9.67
CA PHE A 308 22.96 11.99 10.72
C PHE A 308 23.47 12.60 12.04
N PRO A 309 22.58 13.18 12.84
CA PRO A 309 22.90 13.56 14.21
C PRO A 309 23.43 12.37 15.02
N ALA A 310 24.26 12.66 16.02
CA ALA A 310 24.81 11.61 16.88
C ALA A 310 23.68 10.77 17.50
N GLY A 311 23.83 9.45 17.43
CA GLY A 311 22.84 8.50 17.95
C GLY A 311 21.68 8.19 16.99
N VAL A 312 21.49 8.94 15.89
CA VAL A 312 20.48 8.63 14.87
C VAL A 312 21.02 7.59 13.91
N SER A 313 20.19 6.58 13.61
CA SER A 313 20.48 5.53 12.63
C SER A 313 19.19 5.14 11.92
N TYR A 314 19.31 4.35 10.85
CA TYR A 314 18.14 3.86 10.13
C TYR A 314 18.20 2.33 9.95
N ASP A 315 17.03 1.75 9.73
CA ASP A 315 16.87 0.37 9.28
C ASP A 315 15.82 0.33 8.16
N ILE A 316 15.83 -0.75 7.37
CA ILE A 316 14.80 -1.00 6.36
C ILE A 316 14.08 -2.30 6.73
N PRO A 317 13.13 -2.25 7.69
CA PRO A 317 12.42 -3.42 8.18
C PRO A 317 11.58 -4.09 7.09
N TYR A 318 11.09 -3.30 6.14
CA TYR A 318 10.29 -3.78 5.03
C TYR A 318 10.90 -3.37 3.71
N ASP A 319 11.25 -4.37 2.91
CA ASP A 319 11.85 -4.25 1.58
C ASP A 319 11.23 -5.31 0.67
N THR A 320 10.36 -4.85 -0.23
CA THR A 320 9.64 -5.74 -1.15
C THR A 320 10.55 -6.46 -2.12
N THR A 321 11.72 -5.86 -2.39
CA THR A 321 12.66 -6.42 -3.36
C THR A 321 13.29 -7.72 -2.88
N LYS A 322 13.40 -7.94 -1.57
CA LYS A 322 13.88 -9.21 -1.00
C LYS A 322 13.00 -10.38 -1.46
N PHE A 323 11.68 -10.23 -1.38
CA PHE A 323 10.75 -11.25 -1.85
C PHE A 323 10.80 -11.43 -3.38
N ILE A 324 10.84 -10.30 -4.12
CA ILE A 324 10.93 -10.31 -5.60
C ILE A 324 12.22 -11.04 -6.03
N GLU A 325 13.35 -10.71 -5.42
CA GLU A 325 14.66 -11.30 -5.75
C GLU A 325 14.68 -12.82 -5.47
N VAL A 326 14.19 -13.24 -4.32
CA VAL A 326 14.10 -14.67 -3.98
C VAL A 326 13.16 -15.39 -4.95
N SER A 327 11.98 -14.83 -5.24
CA SER A 327 11.01 -15.41 -6.17
C SER A 327 11.58 -15.54 -7.59
N ILE A 328 12.22 -14.49 -8.10
CA ILE A 328 12.87 -14.53 -9.43
C ILE A 328 13.98 -15.55 -9.46
N ASN A 329 14.85 -15.59 -8.45
CA ASN A 329 15.96 -16.52 -8.38
C ASN A 329 15.48 -17.99 -8.35
N GLU A 330 14.43 -18.31 -7.59
CA GLU A 330 13.85 -19.65 -7.57
C GLU A 330 13.22 -20.01 -8.93
N VAL A 331 12.55 -19.08 -9.61
CA VAL A 331 12.01 -19.34 -10.95
C VAL A 331 13.12 -19.52 -11.98
N VAL A 332 14.18 -18.69 -11.93
CA VAL A 332 15.35 -18.86 -12.83
C VAL A 332 16.05 -20.20 -12.57
N LYS A 333 16.21 -20.58 -11.32
CA LYS A 333 16.75 -21.90 -10.95
C LYS A 333 15.88 -23.04 -11.49
N THR A 334 14.57 -22.97 -11.29
CA THR A 334 13.61 -23.92 -11.84
C THR A 334 13.68 -23.98 -13.36
N LEU A 335 13.84 -22.85 -14.03
CA LEU A 335 14.00 -22.78 -15.50
C LEU A 335 15.28 -23.48 -15.96
N VAL A 336 16.41 -23.30 -15.24
CA VAL A 336 17.67 -24.00 -15.51
C VAL A 336 17.53 -25.50 -15.25
N GLU A 337 16.93 -25.89 -14.12
CA GLU A 337 16.67 -27.30 -13.78
C GLU A 337 15.79 -27.99 -14.81
N ALA A 338 14.68 -27.31 -15.23
CA ALA A 338 13.80 -27.79 -16.28
C ALA A 338 14.55 -27.97 -17.60
N MET A 339 15.40 -27.00 -17.98
CA MET A 339 16.21 -27.10 -19.20
C MET A 339 17.20 -28.28 -19.12
N ILE A 340 17.90 -28.48 -18.00
CA ILE A 340 18.81 -29.62 -17.81
C ILE A 340 18.05 -30.95 -17.93
N LEU A 341 16.87 -31.04 -17.28
CA LEU A 341 16.05 -32.24 -17.34
C LEU A 341 15.58 -32.52 -18.77
N VAL A 342 15.12 -31.51 -19.48
CA VAL A 342 14.69 -31.62 -20.90
C VAL A 342 15.86 -32.09 -21.77
N VAL A 343 17.03 -31.48 -21.66
CA VAL A 343 18.24 -31.87 -22.41
C VAL A 343 18.61 -33.31 -22.07
N PHE A 344 18.54 -33.70 -20.79
CA PHE A 344 18.80 -35.08 -20.40
C PHE A 344 17.82 -36.09 -21.03
N VAL A 345 16.51 -35.80 -20.96
CA VAL A 345 15.46 -36.64 -21.58
C VAL A 345 15.67 -36.74 -23.09
N VAL A 346 15.86 -35.60 -23.75
CA VAL A 346 16.12 -35.57 -25.20
C VAL A 346 17.37 -36.38 -25.57
N TYR A 347 18.45 -36.28 -24.77
CA TYR A 347 19.65 -37.06 -24.96
C TYR A 347 19.42 -38.59 -24.83
N VAL A 348 18.63 -38.99 -23.84
CA VAL A 348 18.32 -40.41 -23.61
C VAL A 348 17.52 -40.97 -24.79
N PHE A 349 16.55 -40.20 -25.31
CA PHE A 349 15.72 -40.67 -26.42
C PHE A 349 16.40 -40.57 -27.81
N LEU A 350 17.07 -39.45 -28.09
CA LEU A 350 17.82 -39.29 -29.32
C LEU A 350 19.16 -40.04 -29.32
N GLN A 351 19.69 -40.48 -28.19
CA GLN A 351 20.95 -41.23 -28.02
C GLN A 351 22.14 -40.62 -28.82
N SER A 352 22.11 -39.35 -29.06
CA SER A 352 23.09 -38.60 -29.84
C SER A 352 23.32 -37.21 -29.28
N TRP A 353 24.51 -36.97 -28.79
CA TRP A 353 24.82 -35.62 -28.25
C TRP A 353 24.74 -34.53 -29.33
N ARG A 354 25.05 -34.89 -30.60
CA ARG A 354 24.93 -33.98 -31.75
C ARG A 354 23.50 -33.60 -32.06
N ALA A 355 22.59 -34.57 -32.03
CA ALA A 355 21.17 -34.31 -32.20
C ALA A 355 20.59 -33.50 -31.04
N THR A 356 21.02 -33.78 -29.81
CA THR A 356 20.59 -33.10 -28.60
C THR A 356 21.00 -31.63 -28.58
N ILE A 357 22.17 -31.26 -29.13
CA ILE A 357 22.60 -29.85 -29.21
C ILE A 357 21.56 -28.97 -29.92
N ILE A 358 20.82 -29.51 -30.91
CA ILE A 358 19.92 -28.69 -31.74
C ILE A 358 18.75 -28.13 -30.91
N PRO A 359 17.96 -28.94 -30.19
CA PRO A 359 16.96 -28.42 -29.26
C PRO A 359 17.61 -27.58 -28.11
N THR A 360 18.78 -28.00 -27.60
CA THR A 360 19.49 -27.30 -26.52
C THR A 360 19.84 -25.87 -26.90
N VAL A 361 20.12 -25.58 -28.18
CA VAL A 361 20.38 -24.20 -28.66
C VAL A 361 19.09 -23.50 -29.02
N ALA A 362 18.07 -24.19 -29.57
CA ALA A 362 16.82 -23.60 -30.02
C ALA A 362 16.02 -22.99 -28.83
N VAL A 363 15.99 -23.68 -27.68
CA VAL A 363 15.23 -23.24 -26.47
C VAL A 363 15.71 -21.92 -25.94
N PRO A 364 16.99 -21.71 -25.62
CA PRO A 364 17.48 -20.39 -25.15
C PRO A 364 17.20 -19.27 -26.14
N VAL A 365 17.35 -19.53 -27.47
CA VAL A 365 17.04 -18.51 -28.47
C VAL A 365 15.58 -18.08 -28.41
N SER A 366 14.67 -19.02 -28.25
CA SER A 366 13.24 -18.75 -28.17
C SER A 366 12.86 -18.03 -26.88
N LEU A 367 13.40 -18.47 -25.72
CA LEU A 367 13.12 -17.85 -24.42
C LEU A 367 13.70 -16.44 -24.30
N ILE A 368 14.94 -16.23 -24.75
CA ILE A 368 15.55 -14.91 -24.76
C ILE A 368 14.82 -13.99 -25.74
N GLY A 369 14.43 -14.51 -26.91
CA GLY A 369 13.64 -13.77 -27.89
C GLY A 369 12.27 -13.33 -27.37
N THR A 370 11.70 -14.06 -26.40
CA THR A 370 10.42 -13.71 -25.76
C THR A 370 10.49 -12.36 -25.03
N PHE A 371 11.65 -12.02 -24.43
CA PHE A 371 11.80 -10.72 -23.76
C PHE A 371 11.68 -9.52 -24.72
N ALA A 372 12.11 -9.68 -25.98
CA ALA A 372 11.92 -8.66 -26.99
C ALA A 372 10.42 -8.43 -27.30
N GLY A 373 9.64 -9.50 -27.36
CA GLY A 373 8.19 -9.41 -27.53
C GLY A 373 7.48 -8.81 -26.32
N LEU A 374 7.89 -9.16 -25.09
CA LEU A 374 7.37 -8.55 -23.86
C LEU A 374 7.64 -7.04 -23.82
N TYR A 375 8.86 -6.63 -24.19
CA TYR A 375 9.24 -5.21 -24.27
C TYR A 375 8.40 -4.46 -25.31
N ALA A 376 8.20 -5.03 -26.48
CA ALA A 376 7.39 -4.42 -27.54
C ALA A 376 5.92 -4.24 -27.16
N LEU A 377 5.40 -5.08 -26.27
CA LEU A 377 4.03 -4.98 -25.73
C LEU A 377 3.95 -4.11 -24.46
N GLY A 378 5.05 -3.57 -23.97
CA GLY A 378 5.07 -2.76 -22.73
C GLY A 378 4.82 -3.57 -21.46
N PHE A 379 5.17 -4.85 -21.44
CA PHE A 379 5.02 -5.72 -20.26
C PHE A 379 6.25 -5.65 -19.35
N SER A 380 6.16 -6.31 -18.18
CA SER A 380 7.23 -6.38 -17.19
C SER A 380 7.77 -7.81 -17.02
N ILE A 381 8.98 -7.94 -16.51
CA ILE A 381 9.46 -9.18 -15.92
C ILE A 381 8.83 -9.32 -14.55
N ASN A 382 7.96 -10.29 -14.39
CA ASN A 382 7.28 -10.56 -13.13
C ASN A 382 7.07 -12.06 -12.94
N THR A 383 6.61 -12.47 -11.76
CA THR A 383 6.42 -13.88 -11.43
C THR A 383 5.54 -14.59 -12.44
N ILE A 384 4.49 -13.92 -12.95
CA ILE A 384 3.53 -14.49 -13.91
C ILE A 384 4.16 -14.71 -15.30
N THR A 385 4.93 -13.72 -15.80
CA THR A 385 5.63 -13.85 -17.08
C THR A 385 6.73 -14.91 -17.01
N LEU A 386 7.44 -15.00 -15.88
CA LEU A 386 8.44 -16.03 -15.67
C LEU A 386 7.83 -17.44 -15.59
N PHE A 387 6.69 -17.64 -14.91
CA PHE A 387 5.96 -18.91 -14.95
C PHE A 387 5.48 -19.27 -16.35
N GLY A 388 5.02 -18.27 -17.11
CA GLY A 388 4.70 -18.47 -18.54
C GLY A 388 5.90 -18.98 -19.33
N MET A 389 7.10 -18.47 -19.07
CA MET A 389 8.34 -18.94 -19.71
C MET A 389 8.72 -20.37 -19.27
N VAL A 390 8.60 -20.71 -17.98
CA VAL A 390 8.85 -22.07 -17.49
C VAL A 390 7.92 -23.07 -18.20
N LEU A 391 6.62 -22.74 -18.30
CA LEU A 391 5.67 -23.59 -19.03
C LEU A 391 6.01 -23.68 -20.52
N ALA A 392 6.43 -22.56 -21.11
CA ALA A 392 6.78 -22.51 -22.53
C ALA A 392 7.98 -23.40 -22.88
N ILE A 393 8.92 -23.70 -21.93
CA ILE A 393 10.06 -24.60 -22.21
C ILE A 393 9.60 -25.94 -22.75
N GLY A 394 8.62 -26.57 -22.10
CA GLY A 394 8.08 -27.88 -22.53
C GLY A 394 7.47 -27.85 -23.93
N ILE A 395 6.78 -26.75 -24.26
CA ILE A 395 6.11 -26.57 -25.54
C ILE A 395 7.13 -26.25 -26.66
N VAL A 396 8.08 -25.34 -26.35
CA VAL A 396 9.09 -24.84 -27.28
C VAL A 396 10.07 -25.94 -27.74
N VAL A 397 10.42 -26.86 -26.82
CA VAL A 397 11.31 -27.97 -27.12
C VAL A 397 10.73 -28.92 -28.18
N ASP A 398 9.42 -29.14 -28.17
CA ASP A 398 8.73 -30.10 -29.03
C ASP A 398 8.87 -29.74 -30.51
N ASP A 399 8.73 -28.46 -30.85
CA ASP A 399 8.91 -27.99 -32.22
C ASP A 399 10.29 -28.37 -32.81
N ALA A 400 11.35 -28.20 -32.05
CA ALA A 400 12.71 -28.52 -32.44
C ALA A 400 12.94 -30.03 -32.52
N ILE A 401 12.35 -30.82 -31.61
CA ILE A 401 12.45 -32.29 -31.59
C ILE A 401 11.80 -32.89 -32.84
N VAL A 402 10.59 -32.45 -33.21
CA VAL A 402 9.87 -32.92 -34.38
C VAL A 402 10.71 -32.73 -35.65
N VAL A 403 11.38 -31.62 -35.82
CA VAL A 403 12.27 -31.36 -36.96
C VAL A 403 13.47 -32.31 -36.92
N VAL A 404 14.16 -32.43 -35.77
CA VAL A 404 15.35 -33.31 -35.66
C VAL A 404 14.99 -34.76 -35.92
N GLU A 405 13.89 -35.25 -35.34
CA GLU A 405 13.45 -36.65 -35.51
C GLU A 405 13.11 -36.94 -36.96
N ASN A 406 12.41 -36.04 -37.65
CA ASN A 406 12.05 -36.25 -39.08
C ASN A 406 13.32 -36.22 -39.95
N VAL A 407 14.29 -35.34 -39.69
CA VAL A 407 15.56 -35.35 -40.40
C VAL A 407 16.33 -36.65 -40.15
N GLU A 408 16.42 -37.13 -38.91
CA GLU A 408 17.06 -38.41 -38.59
C GLU A 408 16.33 -39.60 -39.24
N ARG A 409 14.99 -39.57 -39.33
CA ARG A 409 14.19 -40.58 -40.04
C ARG A 409 14.59 -40.69 -41.51
N HIS A 410 14.65 -39.56 -42.25
CA HIS A 410 15.07 -39.55 -43.64
C HIS A 410 16.52 -39.96 -43.82
N MET A 411 17.42 -39.60 -42.89
CA MET A 411 18.81 -40.07 -42.93
C MET A 411 18.92 -41.59 -42.76
N ARG A 412 18.07 -42.20 -41.97
CA ARG A 412 18.06 -43.66 -41.69
C ARG A 412 17.33 -44.46 -42.78
N GLU A 413 16.11 -44.01 -43.14
CA GLU A 413 15.25 -44.76 -44.08
C GLU A 413 15.64 -44.54 -45.53
N ASP A 414 15.86 -43.28 -45.95
CA ASP A 414 16.18 -42.93 -47.33
C ASP A 414 17.70 -42.98 -47.61
N ARG A 415 18.54 -43.12 -46.59
CA ARG A 415 20.01 -43.11 -46.64
C ARG A 415 20.60 -41.92 -47.38
N VAL A 416 19.97 -40.73 -47.22
CA VAL A 416 20.43 -39.47 -47.83
C VAL A 416 21.37 -38.69 -46.94
N SER A 417 22.08 -37.72 -47.49
CA SER A 417 22.96 -36.82 -46.72
C SER A 417 22.16 -35.96 -45.76
N PRO A 418 22.72 -35.47 -44.61
CA PRO A 418 22.01 -34.64 -43.68
C PRO A 418 21.37 -33.40 -44.31
N LYS A 419 22.02 -32.79 -45.30
CA LYS A 419 21.50 -31.64 -46.03
C LYS A 419 20.26 -31.96 -46.86
N GLU A 420 20.25 -33.12 -47.55
CA GLU A 420 19.11 -33.56 -48.33
C GLU A 420 17.96 -34.06 -47.44
N ALA A 421 18.31 -34.76 -46.34
CA ALA A 421 17.34 -35.17 -45.31
C ALA A 421 16.62 -33.96 -44.69
N ALA A 422 17.35 -32.89 -44.36
CA ALA A 422 16.76 -31.66 -43.83
C ALA A 422 15.80 -31.01 -44.83
N LYS A 423 16.09 -30.98 -46.13
CA LYS A 423 15.17 -30.44 -47.13
C LYS A 423 13.87 -31.28 -47.24
N ARG A 424 13.99 -32.63 -47.28
CA ARG A 424 12.83 -33.52 -47.34
C ARG A 424 11.98 -33.38 -46.06
N ALA A 425 12.61 -33.41 -44.92
CA ALA A 425 11.95 -33.24 -43.65
C ALA A 425 11.17 -31.91 -43.59
N MET A 426 11.76 -30.81 -44.07
CA MET A 426 11.07 -29.51 -44.07
C MET A 426 9.86 -29.45 -44.98
N ASN A 427 9.87 -30.19 -46.12
CA ASN A 427 8.68 -30.28 -46.95
C ASN A 427 7.51 -31.02 -46.25
N GLU A 428 7.81 -31.91 -45.32
CA GLU A 428 6.80 -32.66 -44.57
C GLU A 428 6.33 -31.92 -43.31
N VAL A 429 7.26 -31.32 -42.56
CA VAL A 429 6.94 -30.78 -41.20
C VAL A 429 6.63 -29.28 -41.18
N THR A 430 6.92 -28.51 -42.23
CA THR A 430 6.67 -27.06 -42.23
C THR A 430 5.20 -26.71 -41.98
N ALA A 431 4.27 -27.35 -42.74
CA ALA A 431 2.85 -27.10 -42.58
C ALA A 431 2.32 -27.54 -41.20
N PRO A 432 2.66 -28.76 -40.69
CA PRO A 432 2.34 -29.15 -39.31
C PRO A 432 2.86 -28.21 -38.25
N VAL A 433 4.12 -27.77 -38.30
CA VAL A 433 4.70 -26.84 -37.27
C VAL A 433 3.97 -25.50 -37.31
N ILE A 434 3.72 -24.91 -38.48
CA ILE A 434 2.92 -23.69 -38.60
C ILE A 434 1.52 -23.90 -38.01
N ALA A 435 0.88 -25.03 -38.31
CA ALA A 435 -0.44 -25.34 -37.78
C ALA A 435 -0.43 -25.45 -36.23
N ILE A 436 0.59 -26.11 -35.64
CA ILE A 436 0.75 -26.22 -34.16
C ILE A 436 0.88 -24.85 -33.55
N VAL A 437 1.76 -24.00 -34.08
CA VAL A 437 1.96 -22.62 -33.59
C VAL A 437 0.66 -21.82 -33.64
N LEU A 438 -0.06 -21.86 -34.80
CA LEU A 438 -1.32 -21.13 -34.93
C LEU A 438 -2.41 -21.64 -33.98
N VAL A 439 -2.51 -22.95 -33.78
CA VAL A 439 -3.46 -23.54 -32.83
C VAL A 439 -3.13 -23.11 -31.42
N LEU A 440 -1.87 -23.20 -31.00
CA LEU A 440 -1.46 -22.78 -29.66
C LEU A 440 -1.70 -21.29 -29.43
N VAL A 441 -1.33 -20.44 -30.38
CA VAL A 441 -1.61 -18.99 -30.31
C VAL A 441 -3.11 -18.73 -30.22
N SER A 442 -3.93 -19.45 -31.02
CA SER A 442 -5.40 -19.32 -31.00
C SER A 442 -6.01 -19.68 -29.65
N VAL A 443 -5.40 -20.56 -28.86
CA VAL A 443 -5.86 -20.93 -27.53
C VAL A 443 -5.55 -19.82 -26.49
N PHE A 444 -4.37 -19.20 -26.60
CA PHE A 444 -3.93 -18.21 -25.63
C PHE A 444 -4.42 -16.78 -25.94
N VAL A 445 -4.59 -16.39 -27.19
CA VAL A 445 -5.05 -15.04 -27.58
C VAL A 445 -6.39 -14.63 -26.94
N PRO A 446 -7.45 -15.48 -26.89
CA PRO A 446 -8.71 -15.11 -26.24
C PRO A 446 -8.56 -14.75 -24.76
N VAL A 447 -7.59 -15.33 -24.06
CA VAL A 447 -7.31 -15.04 -22.65
C VAL A 447 -6.89 -13.58 -22.45
N GLY A 448 -6.26 -12.97 -23.46
CA GLY A 448 -5.86 -11.57 -23.46
C GLY A 448 -7.02 -10.57 -23.49
N PHE A 449 -8.25 -11.01 -23.77
CA PHE A 449 -9.47 -10.19 -23.84
C PHE A 449 -10.34 -10.31 -22.57
N ILE A 450 -9.92 -11.09 -21.58
CA ILE A 450 -10.60 -11.17 -20.29
C ILE A 450 -10.42 -9.82 -19.57
N GLY A 451 -11.52 -9.24 -19.08
CA GLY A 451 -11.49 -7.98 -18.33
C GLY A 451 -11.17 -8.15 -16.85
N GLY A 452 -10.99 -7.02 -16.17
CA GLY A 452 -10.76 -6.94 -14.73
C GLY A 452 -9.36 -7.40 -14.28
N ILE A 453 -9.17 -7.52 -12.95
CA ILE A 453 -7.88 -7.90 -12.32
C ILE A 453 -7.40 -9.26 -12.83
N THR A 454 -8.29 -10.24 -12.90
CA THR A 454 -8.00 -11.59 -13.42
C THR A 454 -7.49 -11.53 -14.85
N GLY A 455 -8.14 -10.73 -15.71
CA GLY A 455 -7.72 -10.54 -17.08
C GLY A 455 -6.36 -9.89 -17.22
N ALA A 456 -6.06 -8.89 -16.42
CA ALA A 456 -4.75 -8.22 -16.41
C ALA A 456 -3.60 -9.17 -16.06
N LEU A 457 -3.82 -10.09 -15.08
CA LEU A 457 -2.87 -11.15 -14.73
C LEU A 457 -2.66 -12.15 -15.87
N TYR A 458 -3.76 -12.73 -16.37
CA TYR A 458 -3.68 -13.77 -17.40
C TYR A 458 -3.24 -13.25 -18.77
N LYS A 459 -3.47 -11.97 -19.07
CA LYS A 459 -3.03 -11.34 -20.32
C LYS A 459 -1.52 -11.44 -20.52
N GLN A 460 -0.73 -11.12 -19.48
CA GLN A 460 0.73 -11.21 -19.58
C GLN A 460 1.22 -12.66 -19.65
N PHE A 461 0.60 -13.57 -18.90
CA PHE A 461 0.89 -15.01 -18.96
C PHE A 461 0.64 -15.58 -20.37
N ALA A 462 -0.56 -15.35 -20.91
CA ALA A 462 -0.96 -15.84 -22.23
C ALA A 462 -0.10 -15.24 -23.34
N ALA A 463 0.18 -13.94 -23.27
CA ALA A 463 1.04 -13.29 -24.26
C ALA A 463 2.48 -13.84 -24.21
N THR A 464 3.02 -14.09 -23.01
CA THR A 464 4.36 -14.69 -22.86
C THR A 464 4.45 -16.03 -23.55
N ILE A 465 3.45 -16.90 -23.36
CA ILE A 465 3.41 -18.21 -24.01
C ILE A 465 3.24 -18.05 -25.53
N ALA A 466 2.30 -17.23 -25.98
CA ALA A 466 2.05 -17.00 -27.39
C ALA A 466 3.28 -16.46 -28.12
N ILE A 467 4.01 -15.51 -27.52
CA ILE A 467 5.27 -15.00 -28.09
C ILE A 467 6.32 -16.10 -28.13
N SER A 468 6.51 -16.83 -27.01
CA SER A 468 7.51 -17.89 -26.88
C SER A 468 7.30 -18.96 -27.95
N VAL A 469 6.05 -19.40 -28.13
CA VAL A 469 5.67 -20.41 -29.15
C VAL A 469 5.87 -19.89 -30.59
N THR A 470 5.53 -18.61 -30.83
CA THR A 470 5.74 -17.99 -32.14
C THR A 470 7.21 -17.93 -32.52
N VAL A 471 8.06 -17.48 -31.57
CA VAL A 471 9.51 -17.43 -31.76
C VAL A 471 10.08 -18.84 -31.88
N SER A 472 9.57 -19.83 -31.13
CA SER A 472 9.95 -21.24 -31.24
C SER A 472 9.69 -21.81 -32.62
N GLY A 473 8.47 -21.64 -33.13
CA GLY A 473 8.12 -22.10 -34.44
C GLY A 473 9.00 -21.50 -35.54
N PHE A 474 9.32 -20.21 -35.43
CA PHE A 474 10.25 -19.55 -36.33
C PHE A 474 11.68 -20.14 -36.24
N VAL A 475 12.19 -20.40 -35.03
CA VAL A 475 13.49 -21.03 -34.78
C VAL A 475 13.51 -22.46 -35.27
N ALA A 476 12.43 -23.21 -35.05
CA ALA A 476 12.28 -24.60 -35.52
C ALA A 476 12.28 -24.72 -37.06
N LEU A 477 11.69 -23.74 -37.77
CA LEU A 477 11.65 -23.70 -39.23
C LEU A 477 12.92 -23.13 -39.88
N THR A 478 13.79 -22.47 -39.11
CA THR A 478 14.98 -21.80 -39.65
C THR A 478 16.29 -22.35 -39.09
N LEU A 479 16.50 -22.24 -37.77
CA LEU A 479 17.74 -22.63 -37.11
C LEU A 479 17.87 -24.16 -37.02
N SER A 480 16.81 -24.87 -36.61
CA SER A 480 16.86 -26.31 -36.38
C SER A 480 17.24 -27.09 -37.65
N PRO A 481 16.63 -26.86 -38.82
CA PRO A 481 17.04 -27.59 -40.04
C PRO A 481 18.43 -27.20 -40.53
N ALA A 482 18.88 -25.93 -40.31
CA ALA A 482 20.21 -25.53 -40.65
C ALA A 482 21.27 -26.25 -39.78
N LEU A 483 21.01 -26.36 -38.47
CA LEU A 483 21.86 -27.12 -37.56
C LEU A 483 21.84 -28.59 -37.84
N CYS A 484 20.67 -29.18 -38.17
CA CYS A 484 20.56 -30.57 -38.60
C CYS A 484 21.48 -30.87 -39.80
N ALA A 485 21.45 -30.01 -40.82
CA ALA A 485 22.28 -30.15 -42.02
C ALA A 485 23.78 -30.08 -41.76
N MET A 486 24.20 -29.38 -40.68
CA MET A 486 25.60 -29.12 -40.33
C MET A 486 26.18 -30.10 -39.30
N VAL A 487 25.39 -30.53 -38.33
CA VAL A 487 25.84 -31.23 -37.12
C VAL A 487 25.53 -32.72 -37.14
N LEU A 488 24.42 -33.14 -37.80
CA LEU A 488 24.02 -34.51 -37.80
C LEU A 488 24.95 -35.37 -38.65
N VAL A 489 25.17 -36.60 -38.19
CA VAL A 489 25.98 -37.63 -38.89
C VAL A 489 25.19 -38.94 -38.89
N PRO A 490 25.24 -39.72 -39.98
CA PRO A 490 24.60 -41.03 -40.03
C PRO A 490 25.01 -41.93 -38.85
N ARG A 491 24.03 -42.57 -38.23
CA ARG A 491 24.28 -43.44 -37.05
C ARG A 491 24.77 -44.81 -37.51
N PRO A 492 25.78 -45.40 -36.86
CA PRO A 492 26.09 -46.82 -37.07
C PRO A 492 25.00 -47.71 -36.48
N GLU A 493 24.58 -48.77 -37.21
CA GLU A 493 23.62 -49.76 -36.77
C GLU A 493 24.28 -50.69 -35.70
N GLY A 494 23.55 -50.99 -34.59
CA GLY A 494 23.93 -52.00 -33.59
C GLY A 494 24.88 -51.53 -32.48
N ARG A 495 24.34 -50.73 -31.53
CA ARG A 495 25.07 -50.42 -30.28
C ARG A 495 24.83 -51.50 -29.22
N GLY A 496 25.94 -52.00 -28.62
CA GLY A 496 25.92 -52.86 -27.45
C GLY A 496 25.86 -52.06 -26.13
N GLY A 497 25.76 -52.76 -24.99
CA GLY A 497 25.79 -52.18 -23.66
C GLY A 497 24.48 -51.54 -23.24
N PHE A 498 24.57 -50.45 -22.45
CA PHE A 498 23.41 -49.73 -21.87
C PHE A 498 22.38 -49.31 -22.93
N TRP A 499 22.79 -48.79 -24.06
CA TRP A 499 21.91 -48.35 -25.15
C TRP A 499 21.17 -49.51 -25.82
N GLY A 500 21.82 -50.68 -25.96
CA GLY A 500 21.16 -51.88 -26.47
C GLY A 500 20.10 -52.43 -25.49
N LEU A 501 20.28 -52.26 -24.17
CA LEU A 501 19.24 -52.57 -23.20
C LEU A 501 18.06 -51.60 -23.30
N PHE A 502 18.35 -50.32 -23.41
CA PHE A 502 17.31 -49.25 -23.56
C PHE A 502 16.47 -49.55 -24.82
N ASP A 503 17.08 -49.77 -25.98
CA ASP A 503 16.41 -50.06 -27.22
C ASP A 503 15.49 -51.30 -27.15
N ARG A 504 15.95 -52.34 -26.40
CA ARG A 504 15.18 -53.56 -26.17
C ARG A 504 13.97 -53.35 -25.29
N ILE A 505 14.12 -52.53 -24.21
CA ILE A 505 13.01 -52.14 -23.34
C ILE A 505 12.03 -51.24 -24.10
N PHE A 506 12.54 -50.22 -24.76
CA PHE A 506 11.74 -49.26 -25.54
C PHE A 506 10.99 -49.98 -26.67
N GLY A 507 11.64 -50.88 -27.43
CA GLY A 507 10.99 -51.67 -28.46
C GLY A 507 9.88 -52.57 -27.94
N ARG A 508 10.05 -53.19 -26.74
CA ARG A 508 8.96 -53.95 -26.09
C ARG A 508 7.79 -53.06 -25.74
N THR A 509 8.08 -51.87 -25.14
CA THR A 509 7.05 -50.90 -24.79
C THR A 509 6.30 -50.41 -26.02
N GLN A 510 7.02 -50.10 -27.11
CA GLN A 510 6.45 -49.67 -28.37
C GLN A 510 5.53 -50.77 -28.99
N HIS A 511 5.99 -52.04 -29.00
CA HIS A 511 5.15 -53.14 -29.48
C HIS A 511 3.92 -53.38 -28.60
N GLY A 512 4.07 -53.25 -27.28
CA GLY A 512 2.95 -53.27 -26.32
C GLY A 512 1.91 -52.18 -26.60
N TYR A 513 2.40 -50.93 -26.78
CA TYR A 513 1.58 -49.80 -27.09
C TYR A 513 0.85 -49.92 -28.42
N THR A 514 1.56 -50.27 -29.51
CA THR A 514 0.94 -50.43 -30.83
C THR A 514 -0.10 -51.56 -30.84
N SER A 515 0.17 -52.67 -30.13
CA SER A 515 -0.80 -53.77 -29.95
C SER A 515 -2.04 -53.32 -29.16
N MET A 516 -1.84 -52.50 -28.11
CA MET A 516 -2.93 -51.93 -27.32
C MET A 516 -3.78 -50.96 -28.15
N VAL A 517 -3.16 -50.04 -28.91
CA VAL A 517 -3.83 -49.10 -29.80
C VAL A 517 -4.62 -49.85 -30.87
N ALA A 518 -4.05 -50.88 -31.51
CA ALA A 518 -4.74 -51.69 -32.49
C ALA A 518 -6.02 -52.35 -31.91
N LYS A 519 -5.94 -52.84 -30.64
CA LYS A 519 -7.12 -53.39 -29.94
C LYS A 519 -8.16 -52.31 -29.60
N MET A 520 -7.68 -51.10 -29.23
CA MET A 520 -8.56 -49.97 -28.97
C MET A 520 -9.31 -49.49 -30.20
N VAL A 521 -8.62 -49.35 -31.33
CA VAL A 521 -9.19 -48.97 -32.63
C VAL A 521 -10.19 -50.04 -33.12
N ALA A 522 -9.92 -51.32 -32.85
CA ALA A 522 -10.85 -52.41 -33.19
C ALA A 522 -12.13 -52.41 -32.32
N ARG A 523 -12.15 -51.66 -31.20
CA ARG A 523 -13.31 -51.63 -30.29
C ARG A 523 -13.70 -50.18 -29.88
N PRO A 524 -14.01 -49.32 -30.84
CA PRO A 524 -14.11 -47.87 -30.60
C PRO A 524 -15.20 -47.51 -29.56
N VAL A 525 -16.34 -48.19 -29.56
CA VAL A 525 -17.45 -47.92 -28.65
C VAL A 525 -17.04 -48.18 -27.18
N ARG A 526 -16.30 -49.27 -26.90
CA ARG A 526 -15.84 -49.54 -25.53
C ARG A 526 -14.83 -48.51 -25.04
N VAL A 527 -13.94 -48.09 -25.91
CA VAL A 527 -12.94 -47.06 -25.63
C VAL A 527 -13.60 -45.71 -25.34
N MET A 528 -14.61 -45.35 -26.16
CA MET A 528 -15.36 -44.10 -25.92
C MET A 528 -16.16 -44.14 -24.62
N LEU A 529 -16.68 -45.29 -24.20
CA LEU A 529 -17.34 -45.43 -22.90
C LEU A 529 -16.35 -45.24 -21.74
N VAL A 530 -15.15 -45.88 -21.83
CA VAL A 530 -14.10 -45.70 -20.83
C VAL A 530 -13.64 -44.25 -20.80
N PHE A 531 -13.46 -43.61 -21.93
CA PHE A 531 -13.13 -42.20 -22.04
C PHE A 531 -14.21 -41.30 -21.38
N GLY A 532 -15.50 -41.60 -21.65
CA GLY A 532 -16.60 -40.90 -20.99
C GLY A 532 -16.58 -41.04 -19.47
N VAL A 533 -16.27 -42.24 -18.93
CA VAL A 533 -16.11 -42.46 -17.50
C VAL A 533 -14.93 -41.65 -16.93
N VAL A 534 -13.79 -41.60 -17.62
CA VAL A 534 -12.63 -40.80 -17.22
C VAL A 534 -12.99 -39.32 -17.19
N LEU A 535 -13.73 -38.82 -18.19
CA LEU A 535 -14.21 -37.42 -18.21
C LEU A 535 -15.16 -37.11 -17.05
N LEU A 536 -16.08 -38.04 -16.75
CA LEU A 536 -16.98 -37.86 -15.60
C LEU A 536 -16.24 -37.87 -14.27
N LEU A 537 -15.25 -38.74 -14.10
CA LEU A 537 -14.39 -38.74 -12.90
C LEU A 537 -13.57 -37.45 -12.80
N ALA A 538 -12.96 -36.99 -13.89
CA ALA A 538 -12.23 -35.73 -13.95
C ALA A 538 -13.14 -34.54 -13.62
N TYR A 539 -14.35 -34.50 -14.16
CA TYR A 539 -15.35 -33.49 -13.84
C TYR A 539 -15.75 -33.53 -12.37
N GLY A 540 -16.01 -34.74 -11.82
CA GLY A 540 -16.31 -34.90 -10.40
C GLY A 540 -15.18 -34.41 -9.50
N MET A 541 -13.93 -34.77 -9.81
CA MET A 541 -12.75 -34.28 -9.07
C MET A 541 -12.61 -32.77 -9.20
N PHE A 542 -12.79 -32.21 -10.39
CA PHE A 542 -12.71 -30.77 -10.63
C PHE A 542 -13.75 -29.97 -9.81
N THR A 543 -14.96 -30.52 -9.63
CA THR A 543 -16.02 -29.85 -8.86
C THR A 543 -15.78 -29.90 -7.35
N THR A 544 -14.99 -30.87 -6.86
CA THR A 544 -14.66 -31.02 -5.44
C THR A 544 -13.41 -30.24 -5.00
N LEU A 545 -12.60 -29.76 -5.96
CA LEU A 545 -11.40 -28.99 -5.65
C LEU A 545 -11.79 -27.60 -5.11
N PRO A 546 -11.20 -27.18 -3.98
CA PRO A 546 -11.39 -25.83 -3.47
C PRO A 546 -10.84 -24.81 -4.48
N ARG A 547 -11.60 -23.73 -4.66
CA ARG A 547 -11.24 -22.66 -5.59
C ARG A 547 -10.63 -21.51 -4.83
N SER A 548 -9.45 -21.05 -5.23
CA SER A 548 -8.77 -19.86 -4.71
C SER A 548 -8.27 -19.01 -5.87
N PHE A 549 -8.17 -17.70 -5.64
CA PHE A 549 -7.64 -16.78 -6.64
C PHE A 549 -6.13 -16.89 -6.76
N LEU A 550 -5.43 -16.79 -5.62
CA LEU A 550 -4.01 -17.05 -5.45
C LEU A 550 -3.78 -17.80 -4.14
N PRO A 551 -2.79 -18.69 -4.06
CA PRO A 551 -2.42 -19.30 -2.79
C PRO A 551 -1.85 -18.26 -1.83
N GLU A 552 -2.03 -18.50 -0.53
CA GLU A 552 -1.36 -17.70 0.49
C GLU A 552 0.12 -18.04 0.52
N GLU A 553 0.95 -16.99 0.42
CA GLU A 553 2.41 -17.09 0.43
C GLU A 553 2.99 -16.47 1.70
N ASP A 554 4.14 -16.98 2.15
CA ASP A 554 4.93 -16.36 3.19
C ASP A 554 5.78 -15.24 2.59
N GLN A 555 5.28 -13.98 2.68
CA GLN A 555 5.93 -12.80 2.14
C GLN A 555 7.02 -12.20 3.06
N GLY A 556 7.37 -12.89 4.15
CA GLY A 556 8.38 -12.43 5.09
C GLY A 556 7.87 -11.44 6.13
N TYR A 557 6.58 -11.23 6.27
CA TYR A 557 5.96 -10.45 7.34
C TYR A 557 4.49 -10.84 7.52
N PHE A 558 3.92 -10.46 8.66
CA PHE A 558 2.48 -10.52 8.91
C PHE A 558 2.02 -9.25 9.65
N ILE A 559 0.71 -9.06 9.72
CA ILE A 559 0.08 -7.86 10.26
C ILE A 559 -0.68 -8.22 11.52
N VAL A 560 -0.51 -7.44 12.57
CA VAL A 560 -1.27 -7.55 13.82
C VAL A 560 -2.10 -6.27 14.00
N VAL A 561 -3.39 -6.46 14.19
CA VAL A 561 -4.33 -5.40 14.51
C VAL A 561 -4.61 -5.41 16.00
N VAL A 562 -4.51 -4.25 16.61
CA VAL A 562 -4.80 -4.02 18.02
C VAL A 562 -5.97 -3.04 18.11
N GLN A 563 -7.09 -3.47 18.66
CA GLN A 563 -8.27 -2.66 18.84
C GLN A 563 -8.79 -2.78 20.27
N LEU A 564 -8.68 -1.72 21.03
CA LEU A 564 -9.24 -1.63 22.37
C LEU A 564 -10.71 -1.18 22.31
N PRO A 565 -11.45 -1.35 23.41
CA PRO A 565 -12.82 -0.81 23.52
C PRO A 565 -12.89 0.70 23.28
N ASP A 566 -14.05 1.15 22.83
CA ASP A 566 -14.27 2.56 22.55
C ASP A 566 -14.00 3.43 23.79
N GLY A 567 -13.34 4.57 23.58
CA GLY A 567 -12.93 5.47 24.64
C GLY A 567 -11.65 5.05 25.39
N ALA A 568 -10.98 3.96 25.01
CA ALA A 568 -9.69 3.62 25.58
C ALA A 568 -8.64 4.67 25.18
N SER A 569 -7.81 5.07 26.15
CA SER A 569 -6.75 6.03 25.92
C SER A 569 -5.57 5.42 25.17
N LYS A 570 -4.77 6.28 24.52
CA LYS A 570 -3.52 5.87 23.86
C LYS A 570 -2.59 5.11 24.80
N GLN A 571 -2.49 5.55 26.07
CA GLN A 571 -1.66 4.87 27.07
C GLN A 571 -2.07 3.42 27.33
N ARG A 572 -3.37 3.12 27.31
CA ARG A 572 -3.86 1.73 27.40
C ARG A 572 -3.51 0.92 26.16
N THR A 573 -3.63 1.53 24.98
CA THR A 573 -3.26 0.89 23.72
C THR A 573 -1.76 0.59 23.67
N ASP A 574 -0.93 1.55 24.08
CA ASP A 574 0.53 1.38 24.12
C ASP A 574 0.95 0.30 25.16
N ALA A 575 0.26 0.19 26.29
CA ALA A 575 0.52 -0.89 27.26
C ALA A 575 0.22 -2.29 26.70
N VAL A 576 -0.80 -2.42 25.86
CA VAL A 576 -1.09 -3.68 25.14
C VAL A 576 -0.03 -3.93 24.06
N LEU A 577 0.36 -2.90 23.31
CA LEU A 577 1.45 -2.97 22.34
C LEU A 577 2.75 -3.46 22.98
N ASP A 578 3.15 -2.91 24.13
CA ASP A 578 4.36 -3.30 24.87
C ASP A 578 4.37 -4.81 25.23
N ARG A 579 3.21 -5.39 25.54
CA ARG A 579 3.10 -6.83 25.81
C ARG A 579 3.30 -7.66 24.56
N ILE A 580 2.69 -7.25 23.46
CA ILE A 580 2.72 -7.98 22.19
C ILE A 580 4.13 -7.86 21.56
N GLU A 581 4.72 -6.66 21.58
CA GLU A 581 6.06 -6.40 21.07
C GLU A 581 7.09 -7.28 21.80
N ARG A 582 7.06 -7.33 23.14
CA ARG A 582 7.94 -8.20 23.94
C ARG A 582 7.78 -9.69 23.60
N PHE A 583 6.56 -10.13 23.33
CA PHE A 583 6.31 -11.50 22.91
C PHE A 583 6.99 -11.82 21.58
N PHE A 584 6.83 -10.95 20.57
CA PHE A 584 7.43 -11.17 19.26
C PHE A 584 8.94 -10.99 19.26
N GLN A 585 9.47 -10.00 19.98
CA GLN A 585 10.92 -9.77 20.11
C GLN A 585 11.66 -10.96 20.75
N GLY A 586 10.98 -11.76 21.56
CA GLY A 586 11.50 -13.00 22.11
C GLY A 586 11.57 -14.17 21.11
N ASN A 587 11.04 -14.02 19.89
CA ASN A 587 11.01 -15.08 18.89
C ASN A 587 12.14 -14.91 17.87
N PRO A 588 13.04 -15.91 17.69
CA PRO A 588 14.20 -15.81 16.81
C PRO A 588 13.85 -15.71 15.31
N ALA A 589 12.60 -15.96 14.91
CA ALA A 589 12.16 -15.81 13.53
C ALA A 589 11.75 -14.34 13.19
N VAL A 590 11.55 -13.50 14.23
CA VAL A 590 11.11 -12.11 14.07
C VAL A 590 12.31 -11.18 13.96
N HIS A 591 12.34 -10.36 12.92
CA HIS A 591 13.38 -9.36 12.70
C HIS A 591 13.12 -8.09 13.52
N SER A 592 11.90 -7.57 13.46
CA SER A 592 11.48 -6.38 14.20
C SER A 592 9.97 -6.39 14.47
N THR A 593 9.55 -5.47 15.33
CA THR A 593 8.14 -5.10 15.50
C THR A 593 7.98 -3.63 15.15
N ASP A 594 7.17 -3.35 14.13
CA ASP A 594 6.98 -2.02 13.55
C ASP A 594 5.53 -1.61 13.79
N ALA A 595 5.26 -0.94 14.89
CA ALA A 595 3.92 -0.56 15.29
C ALA A 595 3.60 0.90 14.94
N LEU A 596 2.36 1.15 14.56
CA LEU A 596 1.77 2.47 14.48
C LEU A 596 0.59 2.56 15.45
N SER A 597 0.78 3.27 16.55
CA SER A 597 -0.25 3.59 17.52
C SER A 597 -1.14 4.72 16.98
N GLY A 598 -2.45 4.58 17.12
CA GLY A 598 -3.44 5.55 16.63
C GLY A 598 -4.08 5.24 15.28
N GLN A 599 -3.66 4.16 14.59
CA GLN A 599 -4.18 3.78 13.27
C GLN A 599 -4.46 2.28 13.16
N ASN A 600 -5.63 1.94 12.69
CA ASN A 600 -5.97 0.59 12.27
C ASN A 600 -6.12 0.54 10.75
N PHE A 601 -5.15 -0.07 10.05
CA PHE A 601 -5.16 -0.14 8.58
C PHE A 601 -6.21 -1.08 8.02
N VAL A 602 -6.52 -2.15 8.74
CA VAL A 602 -7.47 -3.16 8.25
C VAL A 602 -8.88 -2.58 8.20
N PHE A 603 -9.24 -1.81 9.21
CA PHE A 603 -10.55 -1.18 9.27
C PHE A 603 -10.56 0.28 8.78
N GLY A 604 -9.40 0.84 8.43
CA GLY A 604 -9.27 2.22 7.97
C GLY A 604 -9.58 3.26 9.06
N THR A 605 -9.56 2.88 10.34
CA THR A 605 -9.97 3.76 11.45
C THR A 605 -8.78 4.42 12.13
N ARG A 606 -8.97 5.67 12.58
CA ARG A 606 -8.02 6.41 13.41
C ARG A 606 -8.60 6.63 14.79
N GLY A 607 -7.77 6.52 15.82
CA GLY A 607 -8.20 6.78 17.19
C GLY A 607 -7.20 6.27 18.23
N PRO A 608 -7.25 6.79 19.46
CA PRO A 608 -6.32 6.43 20.53
C PRO A 608 -6.42 4.96 20.96
N ASN A 609 -7.55 4.30 20.66
CA ASN A 609 -7.83 2.91 20.99
C ASN A 609 -7.45 1.92 19.88
N ALA A 610 -6.74 2.37 18.85
CA ALA A 610 -6.40 1.59 17.67
C ALA A 610 -4.89 1.56 17.44
N ALA A 611 -4.37 0.42 16.99
CA ALA A 611 -3.00 0.33 16.47
C ALA A 611 -2.89 -0.78 15.43
N THR A 612 -1.88 -0.67 14.57
CA THR A 612 -1.46 -1.73 13.66
C THR A 612 0.02 -1.97 13.84
N MET A 613 0.41 -3.23 13.91
CA MET A 613 1.80 -3.64 13.98
C MET A 613 2.12 -4.52 12.77
N PHE A 614 3.18 -4.19 12.07
CA PHE A 614 3.81 -5.06 11.10
C PHE A 614 4.91 -5.84 11.81
N VAL A 615 5.02 -7.12 11.51
CA VAL A 615 6.02 -8.01 12.12
C VAL A 615 6.86 -8.60 11.00
N PRO A 616 7.92 -7.88 10.54
CA PRO A 616 8.90 -8.42 9.61
C PRO A 616 9.63 -9.61 10.19
N LEU A 617 9.87 -10.60 9.35
CA LEU A 617 10.56 -11.83 9.69
C LEU A 617 11.96 -11.85 9.09
N HIS A 618 12.84 -12.65 9.68
CA HIS A 618 14.13 -12.96 9.05
C HIS A 618 13.95 -13.65 7.69
N LEU A 619 14.99 -13.65 6.86
CA LEU A 619 14.93 -14.25 5.54
C LEU A 619 14.61 -15.75 5.62
N TRP A 620 13.99 -16.31 4.58
CA TRP A 620 13.54 -17.71 4.54
C TRP A 620 14.67 -18.71 4.77
N ASP A 621 15.89 -18.38 4.35
CA ASP A 621 17.07 -19.21 4.57
C ASP A 621 17.51 -19.29 6.04
N GLU A 622 17.19 -18.29 6.84
CA GLU A 622 17.50 -18.20 8.27
C GLU A 622 16.43 -18.86 9.15
N ARG A 623 15.20 -19.08 8.61
CA ARG A 623 14.05 -19.64 9.34
C ARG A 623 13.43 -20.88 8.68
N LYS A 624 14.24 -21.90 8.44
CA LYS A 624 13.84 -23.15 7.76
C LYS A 624 12.94 -24.08 8.59
N GLN A 625 12.78 -23.82 9.88
CA GLN A 625 11.98 -24.67 10.76
C GLN A 625 10.47 -24.46 10.48
N PRO A 626 9.63 -25.51 10.49
CA PRO A 626 8.20 -25.39 10.25
C PRO A 626 7.49 -24.43 11.21
N GLN A 627 7.94 -24.33 12.45
CA GLN A 627 7.41 -23.40 13.45
C GLN A 627 7.79 -21.92 13.20
N SER A 628 8.76 -21.67 12.33
CA SER A 628 9.16 -20.32 11.92
C SER A 628 8.44 -19.84 10.66
N HIS A 629 7.56 -20.66 10.09
CA HIS A 629 6.70 -20.26 8.97
C HIS A 629 5.63 -19.29 9.44
N VAL A 630 5.27 -18.31 8.60
CA VAL A 630 4.34 -17.22 8.94
C VAL A 630 3.02 -17.72 9.54
N GLN A 631 2.43 -18.79 8.99
CA GLN A 631 1.20 -19.37 9.52
C GLN A 631 1.34 -19.95 10.93
N ALA A 632 2.48 -20.57 11.23
CA ALA A 632 2.78 -21.09 12.57
C ALA A 632 2.96 -19.94 13.58
N LEU A 633 3.61 -18.83 13.16
CA LEU A 633 3.79 -17.64 13.99
C LEU A 633 2.46 -16.96 14.29
N ILE A 634 1.57 -16.86 13.30
CA ILE A 634 0.19 -16.36 13.48
C ILE A 634 -0.57 -17.25 14.48
N GLY A 635 -0.45 -18.58 14.33
CA GLY A 635 -1.07 -19.53 15.29
C GLY A 635 -0.55 -19.36 16.71
N MET A 636 0.76 -19.16 16.91
CA MET A 636 1.34 -18.86 18.22
C MET A 636 0.87 -17.53 18.78
N ALA A 637 0.72 -16.49 17.91
CA ALA A 637 0.22 -15.17 18.29
C ALA A 637 -1.18 -15.27 18.91
N TYR A 638 -2.10 -16.02 18.32
CA TYR A 638 -3.44 -16.21 18.89
C TYR A 638 -3.42 -16.87 20.27
N GLY A 639 -2.45 -17.75 20.55
CA GLY A 639 -2.25 -18.32 21.87
C GLY A 639 -1.85 -17.28 22.92
N GLU A 640 -1.07 -16.26 22.55
CA GLU A 640 -0.73 -15.15 23.43
C GLU A 640 -1.88 -14.13 23.53
N PHE A 641 -2.57 -13.84 22.42
CA PHE A 641 -3.69 -12.91 22.37
C PHE A 641 -4.82 -13.33 23.29
N ALA A 642 -5.07 -14.63 23.44
CA ALA A 642 -6.07 -15.15 24.38
C ALA A 642 -5.82 -14.76 25.85
N LYS A 643 -4.59 -14.36 26.19
CA LYS A 643 -4.21 -13.89 27.54
C LYS A 643 -4.41 -12.39 27.72
N ILE A 644 -4.89 -11.67 26.70
CA ILE A 644 -5.10 -10.22 26.67
C ILE A 644 -6.58 -9.92 26.36
N PRO A 645 -7.48 -10.17 27.29
CA PRO A 645 -8.94 -10.05 27.03
C PRO A 645 -9.41 -8.58 26.89
N GLU A 646 -8.57 -7.61 27.27
CA GLU A 646 -8.87 -6.20 27.21
C GLU A 646 -8.82 -5.59 25.80
N ALA A 647 -8.32 -6.33 24.79
CA ALA A 647 -8.20 -5.86 23.42
C ALA A 647 -8.66 -6.94 22.43
N LEU A 648 -9.25 -6.52 21.32
CA LEU A 648 -9.41 -7.37 20.14
C LEU A 648 -8.08 -7.39 19.38
N LEU A 649 -7.45 -8.56 19.36
CA LEU A 649 -6.17 -8.79 18.71
C LEU A 649 -6.35 -9.77 17.55
N LEU A 650 -5.96 -9.35 16.36
CA LEU A 650 -6.07 -10.17 15.15
C LEU A 650 -4.73 -10.20 14.45
N ALA A 651 -4.30 -11.37 14.01
CA ALA A 651 -3.09 -11.54 13.20
C ALA A 651 -3.46 -12.09 11.82
N PHE A 652 -2.93 -11.47 10.77
CA PHE A 652 -3.21 -11.83 9.39
C PHE A 652 -1.93 -11.97 8.60
N ASN A 653 -1.90 -12.97 7.72
CA ASN A 653 -0.85 -13.04 6.71
C ASN A 653 -0.98 -11.85 5.74
N ALA A 654 0.15 -11.43 5.18
CA ALA A 654 0.16 -10.43 4.13
C ALA A 654 -0.67 -10.89 2.93
N PRO A 655 -1.46 -9.99 2.29
CA PRO A 655 -2.23 -10.36 1.11
C PRO A 655 -1.29 -10.67 -0.05
N SER A 656 -1.59 -11.73 -0.82
CA SER A 656 -0.78 -12.13 -1.99
C SER A 656 -0.71 -11.04 -3.06
N LEU A 657 -1.78 -10.24 -3.22
CA LEU A 657 -1.84 -9.07 -4.10
C LEU A 657 -1.96 -7.80 -3.29
N ARG A 658 -0.97 -6.93 -3.41
CA ARG A 658 -0.99 -5.60 -2.79
C ARG A 658 -1.95 -4.67 -3.53
N GLY A 659 -2.60 -3.76 -2.77
CA GLY A 659 -3.50 -2.75 -3.35
C GLY A 659 -4.89 -3.27 -3.75
N VAL A 660 -5.14 -4.58 -3.72
CA VAL A 660 -6.47 -5.17 -3.98
C VAL A 660 -7.25 -5.38 -2.68
N GLY A 661 -6.55 -5.58 -1.56
CA GLY A 661 -7.14 -5.71 -0.23
C GLY A 661 -6.07 -5.63 0.84
N VAL A 662 -6.47 -5.40 2.10
CA VAL A 662 -5.57 -5.36 3.25
C VAL A 662 -5.43 -6.72 3.89
N VAL A 663 -6.46 -7.54 3.83
CA VAL A 663 -6.52 -8.92 4.33
C VAL A 663 -7.19 -9.82 3.31
N GLY A 664 -6.84 -11.13 3.32
CA GLY A 664 -7.52 -12.14 2.51
C GLY A 664 -8.97 -12.34 2.96
N GLY A 665 -9.85 -12.68 2.01
CA GLY A 665 -11.27 -12.92 2.28
C GLY A 665 -12.20 -12.10 1.40
N PHE A 666 -13.32 -11.62 1.98
CA PHE A 666 -14.26 -10.73 1.29
C PHE A 666 -14.52 -9.47 2.12
N SER A 667 -14.85 -8.38 1.44
CA SER A 667 -15.38 -7.17 2.03
C SER A 667 -16.73 -6.83 1.41
N ALA A 668 -17.68 -6.41 2.25
CA ALA A 668 -19.01 -5.97 1.81
C ALA A 668 -19.34 -4.64 2.47
N GLN A 669 -19.98 -3.76 1.72
CA GLN A 669 -20.47 -2.48 2.22
C GLN A 669 -21.98 -2.59 2.47
N LEU A 670 -22.38 -2.67 3.75
CA LEU A 670 -23.79 -2.59 4.12
C LEU A 670 -24.17 -1.11 4.17
N GLN A 671 -25.03 -0.66 3.25
CA GLN A 671 -25.41 0.73 3.11
C GLN A 671 -26.76 1.04 3.74
N ASP A 672 -26.90 2.24 4.33
CA ASP A 672 -28.15 2.82 4.76
C ASP A 672 -28.58 3.97 3.84
N PRO A 673 -29.46 3.72 2.85
CA PRO A 673 -29.93 4.76 1.96
C PRO A 673 -30.92 5.74 2.62
N SER A 674 -31.43 5.42 3.82
CA SER A 674 -32.40 6.28 4.52
C SER A 674 -31.76 7.47 5.23
N GLY A 675 -30.44 7.43 5.46
CA GLY A 675 -29.73 8.45 6.26
C GLY A 675 -30.23 8.51 7.71
N GLY A 676 -30.73 7.37 8.23
CA GLY A 676 -31.44 7.28 9.48
C GLY A 676 -30.57 7.26 10.73
N ASP A 677 -31.18 6.81 11.83
CA ASP A 677 -30.55 6.72 13.14
C ASP A 677 -29.41 5.68 13.14
N PHE A 678 -28.19 6.11 13.43
CA PHE A 678 -27.01 5.24 13.54
C PHE A 678 -27.18 4.06 14.50
N LYS A 679 -27.99 4.22 15.59
CA LYS A 679 -28.27 3.12 16.53
C LYS A 679 -29.09 2.02 15.89
N LYS A 680 -30.10 2.38 15.08
CA LYS A 680 -30.89 1.41 14.32
C LYS A 680 -30.04 0.73 13.26
N PHE A 681 -29.22 1.49 12.54
CA PHE A 681 -28.31 0.95 11.54
C PHE A 681 -27.29 -0.02 12.16
N ALA A 682 -26.72 0.31 13.33
CA ALA A 682 -25.81 -0.57 14.05
C ALA A 682 -26.48 -1.90 14.46
N ALA A 683 -27.73 -1.85 14.89
CA ALA A 683 -28.49 -3.06 15.22
C ALA A 683 -28.69 -3.97 13.99
N VAL A 684 -29.02 -3.39 12.83
CA VAL A 684 -29.12 -4.12 11.56
C VAL A 684 -27.78 -4.71 11.13
N ALA A 685 -26.70 -3.95 11.23
CA ALA A 685 -25.35 -4.41 10.90
C ALA A 685 -24.92 -5.57 11.80
N GLN A 686 -25.21 -5.49 13.10
CA GLN A 686 -24.93 -6.57 14.05
C GLN A 686 -25.77 -7.82 13.74
N GLU A 687 -27.07 -7.67 13.44
CA GLU A 687 -27.92 -8.78 13.04
C GLU A 687 -27.42 -9.45 11.76
N PHE A 688 -26.99 -8.66 10.78
CA PHE A 688 -26.38 -9.18 9.56
C PHE A 688 -25.15 -10.03 9.88
N VAL A 689 -24.22 -9.53 10.70
CA VAL A 689 -23.02 -10.26 11.11
C VAL A 689 -23.35 -11.55 11.85
N GLU A 690 -24.33 -11.52 12.78
CA GLU A 690 -24.75 -12.72 13.53
C GLU A 690 -25.43 -13.77 12.64
N ARG A 691 -26.13 -13.35 11.60
CA ARG A 691 -26.67 -14.26 10.57
C ARG A 691 -25.56 -14.84 9.71
N ALA A 692 -24.61 -14.00 9.27
CA ALA A 692 -23.48 -14.42 8.45
C ALA A 692 -22.57 -15.44 9.17
N LYS A 693 -22.38 -15.31 10.49
CA LYS A 693 -21.63 -16.31 11.30
C LYS A 693 -22.25 -17.71 11.29
N LYS A 694 -23.55 -17.81 11.01
CA LYS A 694 -24.25 -19.10 10.95
C LYS A 694 -24.11 -19.81 9.62
N GLU A 695 -23.60 -19.08 8.60
CA GLU A 695 -23.42 -19.63 7.25
C GLU A 695 -22.23 -20.60 7.25
N PRO A 696 -22.43 -21.88 6.83
CA PRO A 696 -21.36 -22.90 6.89
C PRO A 696 -20.10 -22.55 6.07
N ALA A 697 -20.25 -21.75 5.01
CA ALA A 697 -19.15 -21.35 4.14
C ALA A 697 -18.27 -20.22 4.73
N ILE A 698 -18.78 -19.51 5.76
CA ILE A 698 -18.10 -18.38 6.39
C ILE A 698 -17.36 -18.87 7.64
N GLY A 699 -16.05 -18.64 7.70
CA GLY A 699 -15.22 -18.97 8.85
C GLY A 699 -15.20 -17.86 9.89
N GLN A 700 -14.99 -16.63 9.43
CA GLN A 700 -14.98 -15.44 10.28
C GLN A 700 -15.69 -14.30 9.56
N VAL A 701 -16.46 -13.52 10.32
CA VAL A 701 -17.10 -12.30 9.81
C VAL A 701 -17.26 -11.29 10.95
N GLY A 702 -17.03 -10.02 10.66
CA GLY A 702 -17.17 -8.93 11.62
C GLY A 702 -17.33 -7.59 10.93
N THR A 703 -17.71 -6.59 11.71
CA THR A 703 -17.79 -5.20 11.28
C THR A 703 -17.08 -4.30 12.29
N ASN A 704 -16.50 -3.20 11.79
CA ASN A 704 -15.94 -2.15 12.63
C ASN A 704 -16.97 -1.07 13.00
N PHE A 705 -18.17 -1.11 12.42
CA PHE A 705 -19.19 -0.11 12.67
C PHE A 705 -19.76 -0.26 14.09
N ARG A 706 -19.55 0.77 14.90
CA ARG A 706 -19.96 0.83 16.31
C ARG A 706 -20.56 2.18 16.62
N VAL A 707 -21.46 2.21 17.60
CA VAL A 707 -22.15 3.41 18.08
C VAL A 707 -21.99 3.58 19.60
N SER A 708 -21.03 2.84 20.17
CA SER A 708 -20.74 2.80 21.61
C SER A 708 -19.66 3.78 22.06
N ALA A 709 -19.09 4.56 21.14
CA ALA A 709 -18.05 5.51 21.49
C ALA A 709 -18.59 6.54 22.50
N PRO A 710 -17.99 6.65 23.71
CA PRO A 710 -18.44 7.59 24.72
C PRO A 710 -18.16 9.01 24.26
N ARG A 711 -19.16 9.88 24.43
CA ARG A 711 -19.09 11.30 24.10
C ARG A 711 -19.61 12.11 25.27
N LEU A 712 -19.04 13.29 25.46
CA LEU A 712 -19.56 14.27 26.39
C LEU A 712 -20.32 15.35 25.60
N TYR A 713 -21.65 15.34 25.69
CA TYR A 713 -22.48 16.34 25.05
C TYR A 713 -22.49 17.62 25.91
N ALA A 714 -21.95 18.71 25.39
CA ALA A 714 -21.95 20.02 26.03
C ALA A 714 -23.19 20.80 25.57
N ASN A 715 -24.24 20.80 26.39
CA ASN A 715 -25.48 21.52 26.11
C ASN A 715 -25.35 22.97 26.54
N VAL A 716 -25.31 23.89 25.57
CA VAL A 716 -25.20 25.33 25.83
C VAL A 716 -26.59 25.95 26.04
N ASN A 717 -26.85 26.47 27.22
CA ASN A 717 -28.04 27.26 27.48
C ASN A 717 -27.91 28.66 26.87
N ARG A 718 -28.44 28.78 25.63
CA ARG A 718 -28.30 30.01 24.81
C ARG A 718 -29.05 31.19 25.41
N GLU A 719 -30.19 30.98 26.06
CA GLU A 719 -30.97 32.03 26.71
C GLU A 719 -30.22 32.60 27.92
N ARG A 720 -29.70 31.71 28.77
CA ARG A 720 -28.90 32.11 29.93
C ARG A 720 -27.60 32.80 29.54
N ALA A 721 -26.92 32.31 28.48
CA ALA A 721 -25.71 32.95 27.96
C ALA A 721 -26.01 34.39 27.50
N LYS A 722 -27.08 34.56 26.69
CA LYS A 722 -27.51 35.90 26.23
C LYS A 722 -27.94 36.80 27.35
N ALA A 723 -28.68 36.29 28.38
CA ALA A 723 -29.08 37.04 29.54
C ALA A 723 -27.87 37.55 30.39
N LEU A 724 -26.80 36.76 30.42
CA LEU A 724 -25.54 37.12 31.09
C LEU A 724 -24.60 37.99 30.25
N GLY A 725 -24.99 38.31 28.99
CA GLY A 725 -24.16 39.10 28.07
C GLY A 725 -22.95 38.33 27.50
N ILE A 726 -23.04 36.99 27.44
CA ILE A 726 -21.99 36.12 26.87
C ILE A 726 -22.28 35.87 25.39
N PRO A 727 -21.37 36.23 24.48
CA PRO A 727 -21.47 35.82 23.09
C PRO A 727 -21.44 34.29 22.95
N ILE A 728 -22.33 33.72 22.18
CA ILE A 728 -22.40 32.26 22.00
C ILE A 728 -21.15 31.73 21.29
N SER A 729 -20.58 32.51 20.36
CA SER A 729 -19.29 32.20 19.72
C SER A 729 -18.17 32.00 20.75
N ASP A 730 -18.09 32.88 21.75
CA ASP A 730 -17.03 32.84 22.74
C ASP A 730 -17.08 31.57 23.60
N ILE A 731 -18.29 31.00 23.80
CA ILE A 731 -18.46 29.70 24.48
C ILE A 731 -17.84 28.58 23.66
N PHE A 732 -18.17 28.52 22.35
CA PHE A 732 -17.66 27.47 21.45
C PHE A 732 -16.17 27.63 21.20
N ASP A 733 -15.68 28.84 20.95
CA ASP A 733 -14.25 29.13 20.79
C ASP A 733 -13.47 28.77 22.06
N THR A 734 -14.04 29.00 23.23
CA THR A 734 -13.45 28.61 24.51
C THR A 734 -13.38 27.10 24.68
N LEU A 735 -14.48 26.37 24.35
CA LEU A 735 -14.47 24.90 24.35
C LEU A 735 -13.43 24.33 23.39
N GLN A 736 -13.37 24.85 22.17
CA GLN A 736 -12.40 24.44 21.17
C GLN A 736 -10.96 24.71 21.61
N ALA A 737 -10.69 25.91 22.15
CA ALA A 737 -9.36 26.32 22.57
C ALA A 737 -8.83 25.54 23.78
N TYR A 738 -9.68 25.04 24.64
CA TYR A 738 -9.27 24.31 25.83
C TYR A 738 -9.30 22.79 25.68
N PHE A 739 -10.32 22.23 25.04
CA PHE A 739 -10.49 20.79 24.89
C PHE A 739 -10.05 20.24 23.52
N GLY A 740 -10.01 21.10 22.51
CA GLY A 740 -9.51 20.75 21.18
C GLY A 740 -8.12 21.32 20.94
N THR A 741 -7.86 21.65 19.68
CA THR A 741 -6.69 22.39 19.24
C THR A 741 -7.16 23.60 18.45
N PHE A 742 -6.86 24.79 18.93
CA PHE A 742 -7.27 26.04 18.28
C PHE A 742 -6.09 26.63 17.49
N TYR A 743 -6.20 26.58 16.16
CA TYR A 743 -5.22 27.20 15.27
C TYR A 743 -5.28 28.71 15.34
N ILE A 744 -4.14 29.37 15.51
CA ILE A 744 -4.02 30.82 15.63
C ILE A 744 -3.50 31.41 14.32
N ASN A 745 -2.26 31.13 13.98
CA ASN A 745 -1.55 31.53 12.76
C ASN A 745 -0.31 30.66 12.57
N ASP A 746 0.62 31.13 11.72
CA ASP A 746 1.82 30.40 11.38
C ASP A 746 3.09 31.07 11.87
N PHE A 747 4.14 30.28 12.07
CA PHE A 747 5.50 30.76 12.31
C PHE A 747 6.48 30.08 11.34
N LEU A 748 7.63 30.72 11.11
CA LEU A 748 8.66 30.21 10.21
C LEU A 748 9.81 29.63 11.04
N LYS A 749 10.15 28.36 10.79
CA LYS A 749 11.33 27.72 11.40
C LYS A 749 11.94 26.71 10.43
N PHE A 750 13.27 26.63 10.37
CA PHE A 750 13.98 25.70 9.47
C PHE A 750 13.60 25.83 7.98
N GLY A 751 13.20 27.04 7.54
CA GLY A 751 12.77 27.30 6.16
C GLY A 751 11.39 26.75 5.79
N ARG A 752 10.60 26.30 6.77
CA ARG A 752 9.22 25.81 6.60
C ARG A 752 8.25 26.57 7.49
N ILE A 753 7.00 26.56 7.06
CA ILE A 753 5.89 27.17 7.80
C ILE A 753 5.28 26.10 8.70
N TYR A 754 5.09 26.44 9.97
CA TYR A 754 4.50 25.59 11.01
C TYR A 754 3.39 26.35 11.73
N HIS A 755 2.46 25.61 12.32
CA HIS A 755 1.30 26.18 13.00
C HIS A 755 1.65 26.68 14.41
N VAL A 756 1.01 27.79 14.80
CA VAL A 756 0.87 28.23 16.18
C VAL A 756 -0.53 27.86 16.64
N GLN A 757 -0.61 27.09 17.71
CA GLN A 757 -1.88 26.57 18.22
C GLN A 757 -1.95 26.64 19.73
N THR A 758 -3.17 26.66 20.27
CA THR A 758 -3.40 26.70 21.71
C THR A 758 -4.31 25.57 22.18
N GLU A 759 -4.09 25.15 23.40
CA GLU A 759 -4.90 24.20 24.17
C GLU A 759 -4.77 24.48 25.68
N ALA A 760 -5.62 23.85 26.49
CA ALA A 760 -5.45 23.95 27.96
C ALA A 760 -4.30 23.06 28.44
N ASP A 761 -3.71 23.45 29.57
CA ASP A 761 -2.85 22.58 30.37
C ASP A 761 -3.60 21.27 30.71
N PRO A 762 -2.97 20.07 30.53
CA PRO A 762 -3.60 18.78 30.78
C PRO A 762 -4.34 18.63 32.10
N HIS A 763 -3.93 19.33 33.14
CA HIS A 763 -4.60 19.33 34.44
C HIS A 763 -6.01 19.97 34.44
N PHE A 764 -6.36 20.68 33.37
CA PHE A 764 -7.67 21.32 33.18
C PHE A 764 -8.52 20.69 32.08
N ARG A 765 -8.12 19.53 31.55
CA ARG A 765 -8.86 18.81 30.51
C ARG A 765 -8.81 17.27 30.65
N SER A 766 -8.55 16.82 31.88
CA SER A 766 -8.44 15.39 32.18
C SER A 766 -9.75 14.75 32.61
N THR A 767 -10.70 15.53 33.10
CA THR A 767 -12.01 15.03 33.56
C THR A 767 -13.14 15.96 33.13
N PRO A 768 -14.40 15.43 32.99
CA PRO A 768 -15.56 16.27 32.64
C PRO A 768 -15.80 17.44 33.63
N GLN A 769 -15.41 17.28 34.90
CA GLN A 769 -15.53 18.31 35.93
C GLN A 769 -14.62 19.50 35.65
N ASP A 770 -13.60 19.37 34.83
CA ASP A 770 -12.70 20.47 34.50
C ASP A 770 -13.39 21.60 33.72
N ILE A 771 -14.57 21.35 33.13
CA ILE A 771 -15.43 22.40 32.52
C ILE A 771 -15.73 23.52 33.51
N SER A 772 -15.91 23.22 34.81
CA SER A 772 -16.15 24.23 35.86
C SER A 772 -14.94 25.12 36.16
N LYS A 773 -13.73 24.71 35.79
CA LYS A 773 -12.48 25.46 35.96
C LYS A 773 -12.18 26.40 34.78
N ILE A 774 -13.01 26.38 33.76
CA ILE A 774 -12.88 27.17 32.54
C ILE A 774 -13.85 28.34 32.64
N TYR A 775 -13.43 29.50 32.15
CA TYR A 775 -14.19 30.74 32.29
C TYR A 775 -14.43 31.37 30.92
N VAL A 776 -15.60 31.99 30.77
CA VAL A 776 -15.98 32.83 29.65
C VAL A 776 -16.25 34.24 30.11
N ARG A 777 -16.03 35.21 29.22
CA ARG A 777 -16.24 36.62 29.56
C ARG A 777 -17.67 37.06 29.29
N ALA A 778 -18.35 37.54 30.32
CA ALA A 778 -19.64 38.20 30.20
C ALA A 778 -19.42 39.72 30.04
N GLN A 779 -20.13 40.33 29.12
CA GLN A 779 -20.19 41.78 28.93
C GLN A 779 -21.42 42.32 29.66
N THR A 780 -21.22 42.90 30.82
CA THR A 780 -22.32 43.52 31.60
C THR A 780 -22.19 45.03 31.59
N PRO A 781 -23.28 45.78 31.87
CA PRO A 781 -23.23 47.25 32.02
C PRO A 781 -22.23 47.76 33.09
N GLN A 782 -21.85 46.89 34.05
CA GLN A 782 -20.89 47.16 35.12
C GLN A 782 -19.44 46.82 34.73
N GLY A 783 -19.23 46.27 33.53
CA GLY A 783 -17.92 45.85 33.01
C GLY A 783 -17.85 44.37 32.65
N ALA A 784 -16.67 43.94 32.26
CA ALA A 784 -16.43 42.54 31.87
C ALA A 784 -16.18 41.67 33.12
N ASN A 785 -16.95 40.62 33.30
CA ASN A 785 -16.81 39.62 34.35
C ASN A 785 -16.51 38.24 33.80
N MET A 786 -15.62 37.48 34.45
CA MET A 786 -15.34 36.09 34.09
C MET A 786 -16.31 35.18 34.81
N ILE A 787 -17.05 34.38 34.05
CA ILE A 787 -18.07 33.47 34.57
C ILE A 787 -17.62 32.03 34.29
N PRO A 788 -17.70 31.11 35.25
CA PRO A 788 -17.41 29.69 35.01
C PRO A 788 -18.31 29.13 33.91
N LEU A 789 -17.74 28.30 33.02
CA LEU A 789 -18.43 27.80 31.86
C LEU A 789 -19.63 26.89 32.22
N ASP A 790 -19.54 26.16 33.34
CA ASP A 790 -20.63 25.32 33.86
C ASP A 790 -21.89 26.11 34.24
N THR A 791 -21.80 27.43 34.35
CA THR A 791 -22.95 28.32 34.56
C THR A 791 -23.90 28.32 33.36
N VAL A 792 -23.36 28.14 32.14
CA VAL A 792 -24.08 28.20 30.85
C VAL A 792 -24.00 26.92 30.01
N VAL A 793 -23.16 25.97 30.43
CA VAL A 793 -22.99 24.68 29.76
C VAL A 793 -23.27 23.56 30.74
N THR A 794 -24.15 22.65 30.39
CA THR A 794 -24.36 21.40 31.12
C THR A 794 -23.77 20.25 30.26
N SER A 795 -23.13 19.31 30.92
CA SER A 795 -22.54 18.15 30.24
C SER A 795 -23.25 16.86 30.59
N GLU A 796 -23.48 16.01 29.59
CA GLU A 796 -24.07 14.69 29.76
C GLU A 796 -23.36 13.65 28.88
N TYR A 797 -23.25 12.42 29.38
CA TYR A 797 -22.68 11.34 28.61
C TYR A 797 -23.66 10.83 27.59
N GLN A 798 -23.21 10.72 26.38
CA GLN A 798 -23.91 10.11 25.24
C GLN A 798 -23.01 9.09 24.57
N SER A 799 -23.57 8.25 23.74
CA SER A 799 -22.83 7.36 22.85
C SER A 799 -23.10 7.72 21.39
N GLY A 800 -22.10 7.57 20.55
CA GLY A 800 -22.22 7.84 19.12
C GLY A 800 -21.30 6.97 18.27
N PRO A 801 -21.38 7.10 16.94
CA PRO A 801 -20.54 6.34 16.03
C PRO A 801 -19.07 6.81 16.05
N ASP A 802 -18.15 5.87 15.90
CA ASP A 802 -16.74 6.11 15.65
C ASP A 802 -16.13 4.86 15.00
N PRO A 803 -15.74 4.97 13.73
CA PRO A 803 -15.89 6.10 12.79
C PRO A 803 -17.28 6.21 12.14
N VAL A 804 -17.50 7.31 11.41
CA VAL A 804 -18.59 7.42 10.43
C VAL A 804 -18.00 7.15 9.05
N ASN A 805 -18.55 6.14 8.37
CA ASN A 805 -18.13 5.76 7.03
C ASN A 805 -19.24 6.02 6.03
N HIS A 806 -18.88 6.54 4.84
CA HIS A 806 -19.78 6.58 3.69
C HIS A 806 -19.20 5.76 2.53
N PHE A 807 -20.10 5.22 1.72
CA PHE A 807 -19.78 4.61 0.44
C PHE A 807 -20.70 5.17 -0.62
N ASN A 808 -20.13 5.82 -1.64
CA ASN A 808 -20.87 6.56 -2.65
C ASN A 808 -21.90 7.54 -2.04
N GLY A 809 -21.54 8.21 -0.94
CA GLY A 809 -22.35 9.21 -0.25
C GLY A 809 -23.42 8.66 0.71
N TYR A 810 -23.54 7.34 0.89
CA TYR A 810 -24.45 6.70 1.84
C TYR A 810 -23.71 6.22 3.09
N ASN A 811 -24.34 6.36 4.27
CA ASN A 811 -23.82 5.75 5.50
C ASN A 811 -23.59 4.26 5.29
N THR A 812 -22.43 3.76 5.69
CA THR A 812 -22.07 2.36 5.46
C THR A 812 -21.41 1.70 6.67
N ALA A 813 -21.62 0.40 6.78
CA ALA A 813 -20.89 -0.47 7.69
C ALA A 813 -20.03 -1.42 6.85
N LEU A 814 -18.71 -1.33 6.99
CA LEU A 814 -17.78 -2.26 6.37
C LEU A 814 -17.88 -3.60 7.09
N VAL A 815 -18.22 -4.64 6.37
CA VAL A 815 -18.23 -6.02 6.84
C VAL A 815 -17.08 -6.77 6.19
N LEU A 816 -16.17 -7.28 7.00
CA LEU A 816 -15.04 -8.11 6.57
C LEU A 816 -15.29 -9.56 6.97
N GLY A 817 -14.94 -10.48 6.10
CA GLY A 817 -15.06 -11.89 6.39
C GLY A 817 -14.10 -12.75 5.60
N ALA A 818 -13.91 -13.97 6.07
CA ALA A 818 -13.10 -14.99 5.43
C ALA A 818 -13.87 -16.28 5.25
N ALA A 819 -13.59 -16.99 4.18
CA ALA A 819 -14.12 -18.34 3.97
C ALA A 819 -13.59 -19.28 5.05
N LYS A 820 -14.38 -20.32 5.36
CA LYS A 820 -13.92 -21.39 6.24
C LYS A 820 -12.79 -22.17 5.57
N PRO A 821 -11.67 -22.46 6.25
CA PRO A 821 -10.63 -23.31 5.70
C PRO A 821 -11.17 -24.68 5.29
N GLY A 822 -10.90 -25.13 4.06
CA GLY A 822 -11.31 -26.43 3.52
C GLY A 822 -12.09 -26.32 2.25
#